data_237e1640af79467aedb423eca6cc05fe
#
_entry.id   237e1640af79467aedb423eca6cc05fe
#
_cell.length_a   1.000
_cell.length_b   1.000
_cell.length_c   1.000
_cell.angle_alpha   90.00
_cell.angle_beta   90.00
_cell.angle_gamma   90.00
#
_symmetry.space_group_name_H-M   'P 1'
#
loop_
_entity.id
_entity.type
_entity.pdbx_description
1 polymer ?
#
loop_
_entity_poly.entity_id
_entity_poly.type
_entity_poly.pdbx_seq_one_letter_code
_entity_poly.pdbx_strand_id
1 'polypeptide(L)'
;MRKNWAALALTGMLCLTTFAGTQTVSAETADSAKQVDIVFTHDTHSHLNTFTTIVDEAEKEVGGFARINTLIQEQKAKNPDTLVIDGGDFSMGTLIQTVFETQAAEIRMLGYMGCDVTTLGNHEFDYRSKGLANMLNSATESGDNLPALVVCNVDWESMEAAGLSEGQQLIRDAFDEYGVSDYVVLEKGDTDIAVVGVFGKDALACAPTCELLFKDPIEAVKETVEEIRENEDVDMIVCVSHSGTWEDESKSEDENLAKAVPELDLILSGHTHTTLEEPIVHGDTYVVSCGEYGKNLGELSMTQKADGRWEMTSYEIVPVTTDIDQDAETQNTIDQFMDTVDTDYLAQFGYTKDQVLAENDVDFSTQKDLENIHEEHNLGDIMSDAYVYAVENAADFDGVPVDVAVVPSGTVRDTYAKGDITVEQVFNSFSLGIGADGVPGYPLISVYLTGKELKTAAEIDASVSDFMTTARLYSSGLNFTYNPNRMILNKVTDVYLDDGNGGRIELEDDKLYRVVADLYSGQMLSAVTDMSYGLLSLVPKYADGTPIEDFEDVIITENGKELKAWDAIARYMESFEDTDGDGIANVPEYYSTTHYRKQVDDSRNIVDLVKNPNKFTAIIVGAIAVLILLVIFIIVLIKKIVKKVKSRKMKK
;
A
#
# COMPACT_ATOMS: atom_id res chain seq x y z
N MET A 1 -27.63 -43.37 -57.03
CA MET A 1 -28.92 -43.69 -57.71
C MET A 1 -29.89 -42.59 -57.31
N ARG A 2 -30.17 -41.73 -58.23
CA ARG A 2 -31.53 -41.44 -58.81
C ARG A 2 -32.52 -40.92 -57.74
N LYS A 3 -33.13 -39.78 -57.87
CA LYS A 3 -33.63 -38.82 -58.83
C LYS A 3 -34.79 -38.09 -58.15
N ASN A 4 -34.82 -36.79 -58.15
CA ASN A 4 -35.57 -35.89 -59.00
C ASN A 4 -37.07 -35.69 -58.69
N TRP A 5 -37.43 -34.48 -58.68
CA TRP A 5 -38.23 -33.51 -59.46
C TRP A 5 -39.36 -32.93 -58.57
N ALA A 6 -39.49 -31.67 -58.37
CA ALA A 6 -39.81 -30.49 -59.20
C ALA A 6 -41.28 -30.37 -59.59
N ALA A 7 -41.80 -29.22 -59.36
CA ALA A 7 -42.52 -28.27 -60.21
C ALA A 7 -43.85 -27.76 -59.59
N LEU A 8 -43.94 -26.46 -59.46
CA LEU A 8 -44.65 -25.42 -60.33
C LEU A 8 -46.18 -25.57 -60.34
N ALA A 9 -46.99 -24.61 -60.08
CA ALA A 9 -47.34 -23.32 -60.68
C ALA A 9 -48.68 -22.86 -60.05
N LEU A 10 -48.84 -21.64 -59.83
CA LEU A 10 -49.39 -20.47 -60.55
C LEU A 10 -50.89 -20.19 -60.32
N THR A 11 -51.16 -18.97 -59.95
CA THR A 11 -52.22 -18.02 -60.36
C THR A 11 -53.60 -18.07 -59.70
N GLY A 12 -53.98 -16.90 -59.18
CA GLY A 12 -55.35 -16.52 -58.86
C GLY A 12 -55.50 -15.18 -58.14
N MET A 13 -55.47 -14.11 -58.89
CA MET A 13 -55.74 -12.74 -58.54
C MET A 13 -57.24 -12.56 -58.29
N LEU A 14 -57.66 -12.05 -57.08
CA LEU A 14 -58.94 -11.33 -56.96
C LEU A 14 -58.82 -10.22 -55.93
N CYS A 15 -58.98 -8.99 -56.42
CA CYS A 15 -59.11 -7.78 -55.62
C CYS A 15 -60.44 -7.77 -54.86
N LEU A 16 -60.35 -7.51 -53.57
CA LEU A 16 -61.50 -6.93 -52.80
C LEU A 16 -60.95 -5.87 -51.85
N THR A 17 -61.29 -4.62 -52.17
CA THR A 17 -61.05 -3.44 -51.34
C THR A 17 -61.98 -3.45 -50.14
N THR A 18 -61.41 -3.46 -48.96
CA THR A 18 -62.11 -3.01 -47.78
C THR A 18 -61.24 -1.98 -47.04
N PHE A 19 -61.78 -0.77 -46.94
CA PHE A 19 -61.28 0.28 -46.08
C PHE A 19 -61.25 -0.23 -44.61
N ALA A 20 -60.12 -0.36 -44.03
CA ALA A 20 -59.95 -0.46 -42.57
C ALA A 20 -58.89 0.56 -42.19
N GLY A 21 -59.24 1.43 -41.26
CA GLY A 21 -58.43 2.54 -40.79
C GLY A 21 -57.08 2.01 -40.24
N THR A 22 -56.04 2.62 -40.73
CA THR A 22 -54.72 2.50 -40.11
C THR A 22 -54.72 3.22 -38.78
N GLN A 23 -54.92 2.48 -37.69
CA GLN A 23 -54.35 2.90 -36.42
C GLN A 23 -52.83 2.74 -36.58
N THR A 24 -52.11 3.85 -36.66
CA THR A 24 -50.68 3.90 -36.36
C THR A 24 -50.54 3.53 -34.91
N VAL A 25 -50.21 2.27 -34.61
CA VAL A 25 -49.58 1.90 -33.38
C VAL A 25 -48.20 2.58 -33.46
N SER A 26 -48.03 3.70 -32.76
CA SER A 26 -46.73 4.16 -32.34
C SER A 26 -46.10 2.93 -31.65
N ALA A 27 -45.09 2.34 -32.26
CA ALA A 27 -44.14 1.58 -31.48
C ALA A 27 -43.57 2.62 -30.46
N GLU A 28 -43.94 2.52 -29.22
CA GLU A 28 -43.10 3.00 -28.13
C GLU A 28 -41.75 2.30 -28.43
N THR A 29 -40.76 3.09 -28.77
CA THR A 29 -39.36 2.64 -28.67
C THR A 29 -39.24 2.21 -27.21
N ALA A 30 -39.13 0.90 -26.99
CA ALA A 30 -38.66 0.42 -25.68
C ALA A 30 -37.39 1.20 -25.44
N ASP A 31 -37.40 2.06 -24.41
CA ASP A 31 -36.23 2.73 -23.92
C ASP A 31 -35.21 1.63 -23.65
N SER A 32 -34.12 1.63 -24.42
CA SER A 32 -33.06 0.63 -24.17
C SER A 32 -32.56 0.91 -22.76
N ALA A 33 -32.50 -0.12 -21.91
CA ALA A 33 -31.98 0.04 -20.56
C ALA A 33 -30.60 0.71 -20.65
N LYS A 34 -30.37 1.74 -19.82
CA LYS A 34 -29.07 2.43 -19.74
C LYS A 34 -27.96 1.43 -19.40
N GLN A 35 -26.83 1.58 -20.02
CA GLN A 35 -25.64 0.73 -19.80
C GLN A 35 -24.43 1.60 -19.64
N VAL A 36 -23.58 1.24 -18.68
CA VAL A 36 -22.27 1.87 -18.40
C VAL A 36 -21.20 0.81 -18.42
N ASP A 37 -20.18 1.05 -19.23
CA ASP A 37 -18.93 0.25 -19.20
C ASP A 37 -17.89 1.03 -18.42
N ILE A 38 -17.21 0.37 -17.50
CA ILE A 38 -16.22 0.97 -16.60
C ILE A 38 -14.93 0.17 -16.69
N VAL A 39 -13.81 0.85 -16.83
CA VAL A 39 -12.47 0.30 -16.63
C VAL A 39 -11.79 1.02 -15.47
N PHE A 40 -11.01 0.28 -14.68
CA PHE A 40 -10.43 0.86 -13.49
C PHE A 40 -9.06 0.28 -13.14
N THR A 41 -8.25 1.14 -12.50
CA THR A 41 -6.99 0.82 -11.83
C THR A 41 -7.02 1.35 -10.41
N HIS A 42 -6.11 0.90 -9.58
CA HIS A 42 -5.77 1.49 -8.28
C HIS A 42 -4.40 1.00 -7.85
N ASP A 43 -3.78 1.67 -6.86
CA ASP A 43 -2.52 1.27 -6.27
C ASP A 43 -1.45 0.98 -7.34
N THR A 44 -1.34 1.86 -8.34
CA THR A 44 -0.38 1.69 -9.43
C THR A 44 1.06 2.02 -9.02
N HIS A 45 1.24 2.81 -7.95
CA HIS A 45 2.52 3.04 -7.27
C HIS A 45 3.66 3.35 -8.24
N SER A 46 3.46 4.34 -9.11
CA SER A 46 4.45 4.78 -10.10
C SER A 46 4.94 3.69 -11.07
N HIS A 47 4.29 2.52 -11.17
CA HIS A 47 4.66 1.47 -12.12
C HIS A 47 4.22 1.81 -13.55
N LEU A 48 4.74 2.93 -14.08
CA LEU A 48 4.44 3.37 -15.42
C LEU A 48 5.10 2.46 -16.47
N ASN A 49 6.31 1.96 -16.18
CA ASN A 49 6.99 0.96 -17.00
C ASN A 49 6.55 -0.46 -16.63
N THR A 50 6.78 -1.40 -17.55
CA THR A 50 6.69 -2.83 -17.25
C THR A 50 7.77 -3.24 -16.27
N PHE A 51 7.51 -4.27 -15.48
CA PHE A 51 8.47 -4.83 -14.54
C PHE A 51 8.39 -6.35 -14.48
N THR A 52 9.46 -6.99 -14.02
CA THR A 52 9.51 -8.44 -13.86
C THR A 52 9.17 -8.81 -12.42
N THR A 53 8.23 -9.73 -12.25
CA THR A 53 7.86 -10.25 -10.94
C THR A 53 7.56 -11.75 -11.01
N ILE A 54 7.44 -12.41 -9.85
CA ILE A 54 7.14 -13.84 -9.77
C ILE A 54 5.61 -14.02 -9.79
N VAL A 55 5.11 -14.64 -10.85
CA VAL A 55 3.70 -15.05 -11.00
C VAL A 55 3.65 -16.55 -11.26
N ASP A 56 2.91 -17.31 -10.43
CA ASP A 56 2.81 -18.77 -10.52
C ASP A 56 4.19 -19.48 -10.52
N GLU A 57 5.06 -19.10 -9.61
CA GLU A 57 6.43 -19.64 -9.45
C GLU A 57 7.37 -19.40 -10.68
N ALA A 58 7.01 -18.48 -11.58
CA ALA A 58 7.80 -18.12 -12.75
C ALA A 58 7.98 -16.60 -12.84
N GLU A 59 9.17 -16.17 -13.27
CA GLU A 59 9.40 -14.78 -13.64
C GLU A 59 8.58 -14.40 -14.85
N LYS A 60 7.80 -13.33 -14.73
CA LYS A 60 6.98 -12.78 -15.81
C LYS A 60 7.12 -11.26 -15.85
N GLU A 61 7.20 -10.72 -17.04
CA GLU A 61 7.06 -9.30 -17.28
C GLU A 61 5.58 -8.92 -17.29
N VAL A 62 5.18 -7.96 -16.47
CA VAL A 62 3.78 -7.56 -16.27
C VAL A 62 3.66 -6.04 -16.18
N GLY A 63 2.43 -5.55 -16.21
CA GLY A 63 2.09 -4.15 -15.99
C GLY A 63 2.53 -3.22 -17.11
N GLY A 64 2.67 -1.95 -16.76
CA GLY A 64 3.06 -0.85 -17.63
C GLY A 64 1.89 -0.11 -18.26
N PHE A 65 1.89 1.22 -18.12
CA PHE A 65 0.82 2.09 -18.60
C PHE A 65 0.65 2.03 -20.13
N ALA A 66 1.72 1.72 -20.88
CA ALA A 66 1.62 1.54 -22.32
C ALA A 66 0.72 0.35 -22.72
N ARG A 67 0.71 -0.74 -21.93
CA ARG A 67 -0.21 -1.87 -22.13
C ARG A 67 -1.61 -1.56 -21.60
N ILE A 68 -1.69 -0.93 -20.41
CA ILE A 68 -2.96 -0.51 -19.83
C ILE A 68 -3.70 0.43 -20.80
N ASN A 69 -2.98 1.39 -21.39
CA ASN A 69 -3.59 2.28 -22.39
C ASN A 69 -4.10 1.53 -23.61
N THR A 70 -3.37 0.52 -24.10
CA THR A 70 -3.88 -0.34 -25.20
C THR A 70 -5.24 -0.94 -24.85
N LEU A 71 -5.39 -1.52 -23.65
CA LEU A 71 -6.66 -2.10 -23.18
C LEU A 71 -7.75 -1.04 -23.03
N ILE A 72 -7.45 0.13 -22.45
CA ILE A 72 -8.40 1.25 -22.33
C ILE A 72 -8.89 1.69 -23.71
N GLN A 73 -7.98 1.85 -24.67
CA GLN A 73 -8.35 2.26 -26.03
C GLN A 73 -9.16 1.18 -26.76
N GLU A 74 -8.92 -0.11 -26.50
CA GLU A 74 -9.75 -1.20 -27.01
C GLU A 74 -11.18 -1.16 -26.46
N GLN A 75 -11.36 -0.82 -25.17
CA GLN A 75 -12.68 -0.65 -24.58
C GLN A 75 -13.37 0.60 -25.11
N LYS A 76 -12.67 1.74 -25.20
CA LYS A 76 -13.20 2.97 -25.81
C LYS A 76 -13.55 2.81 -27.28
N ALA A 77 -12.87 1.91 -28.02
CA ALA A 77 -13.25 1.58 -29.40
C ALA A 77 -14.55 0.78 -29.47
N LYS A 78 -14.89 -0.02 -28.45
CA LYS A 78 -16.18 -0.73 -28.33
C LYS A 78 -17.30 0.22 -27.90
N ASN A 79 -17.02 1.02 -26.85
CA ASN A 79 -17.90 2.04 -26.30
C ASN A 79 -17.11 3.32 -25.99
N PRO A 80 -17.25 4.40 -26.80
CA PRO A 80 -16.54 5.66 -26.58
C PRO A 80 -16.86 6.34 -25.23
N ASP A 81 -18.03 6.01 -24.64
CA ASP A 81 -18.51 6.57 -23.39
C ASP A 81 -18.06 5.73 -22.16
N THR A 82 -17.10 4.79 -22.34
CA THR A 82 -16.51 4.04 -21.24
C THR A 82 -15.97 4.99 -20.17
N LEU A 83 -16.39 4.78 -18.92
CA LEU A 83 -15.86 5.48 -17.76
C LEU A 83 -14.52 4.87 -17.34
N VAL A 84 -13.50 5.70 -17.18
CA VAL A 84 -12.16 5.28 -16.76
C VAL A 84 -11.87 5.91 -15.40
N ILE A 85 -11.66 5.10 -14.37
CA ILE A 85 -11.44 5.57 -13.00
C ILE A 85 -10.18 4.93 -12.37
N ASP A 86 -9.56 5.65 -11.45
CA ASP A 86 -8.41 5.20 -10.68
C ASP A 86 -8.65 5.38 -9.18
N GLY A 87 -8.23 4.42 -8.36
CA GLY A 87 -8.53 4.34 -6.92
C GLY A 87 -7.49 4.96 -6.00
N GLY A 88 -6.60 5.83 -6.51
CA GLY A 88 -5.55 6.46 -5.71
C GLY A 88 -4.33 5.55 -5.51
N ASP A 89 -3.35 6.01 -4.71
CA ASP A 89 -2.01 5.44 -4.62
C ASP A 89 -1.41 5.24 -6.03
N PHE A 90 -1.57 6.26 -6.86
CA PHE A 90 -0.97 6.26 -8.19
C PHE A 90 0.53 6.55 -8.16
N SER A 91 1.05 7.07 -7.05
CA SER A 91 2.45 7.44 -6.87
C SER A 91 3.19 6.52 -5.88
N MET A 92 4.50 6.71 -5.77
CA MET A 92 5.40 6.08 -4.79
C MET A 92 5.54 4.56 -4.92
N GLY A 93 6.56 4.13 -5.64
CA GLY A 93 6.91 2.70 -5.80
C GLY A 93 8.10 2.49 -6.70
N THR A 94 8.30 3.33 -7.71
CA THR A 94 9.40 3.20 -8.67
C THR A 94 10.19 4.50 -8.85
N LEU A 95 11.30 4.39 -9.56
CA LEU A 95 12.25 5.50 -9.76
C LEU A 95 11.61 6.77 -10.36
N ILE A 96 10.54 6.64 -11.15
CA ILE A 96 9.86 7.79 -11.76
C ILE A 96 9.22 8.73 -10.72
N GLN A 97 8.86 8.23 -9.53
CA GLN A 97 8.34 9.07 -8.44
C GLN A 97 9.27 10.23 -8.05
N THR A 98 10.57 10.11 -8.38
CA THR A 98 11.56 11.16 -8.05
C THR A 98 11.31 12.46 -8.77
N VAL A 99 10.47 12.48 -9.80
CA VAL A 99 9.97 13.65 -10.51
C VAL A 99 8.50 13.97 -10.22
N PHE A 100 7.90 13.32 -9.20
CA PHE A 100 6.52 13.54 -8.76
C PHE A 100 6.21 15.02 -8.54
N GLU A 101 7.02 15.72 -7.73
CA GLU A 101 6.81 17.14 -7.42
C GLU A 101 6.97 18.07 -8.62
N THR A 102 7.90 17.75 -9.54
CA THR A 102 8.32 18.67 -10.59
C THR A 102 7.69 18.41 -11.95
N GLN A 103 7.28 17.15 -12.19
CA GLN A 103 6.70 16.72 -13.46
C GLN A 103 5.27 16.19 -13.32
N ALA A 104 4.85 15.82 -12.10
CA ALA A 104 3.54 15.18 -11.86
C ALA A 104 3.28 14.00 -12.82
N ALA A 105 4.31 13.16 -13.05
CA ALA A 105 4.32 12.21 -14.15
C ALA A 105 3.14 11.24 -14.08
N GLU A 106 2.81 10.74 -12.89
CA GLU A 106 1.78 9.73 -12.67
C GLU A 106 0.38 10.26 -13.01
N ILE A 107 -0.04 11.37 -12.41
CA ILE A 107 -1.39 11.92 -12.65
C ILE A 107 -1.56 12.46 -14.07
N ARG A 108 -0.48 12.99 -14.68
CA ARG A 108 -0.48 13.39 -16.09
C ARG A 108 -0.62 12.19 -17.02
N MET A 109 0.03 11.06 -16.70
CA MET A 109 -0.12 9.83 -17.46
C MET A 109 -1.51 9.21 -17.30
N LEU A 110 -2.14 9.27 -16.13
CA LEU A 110 -3.55 8.90 -15.96
C LEU A 110 -4.43 9.73 -16.90
N GLY A 111 -4.26 11.05 -16.91
CA GLY A 111 -4.99 11.94 -17.82
C GLY A 111 -4.70 11.68 -19.31
N TYR A 112 -3.44 11.35 -19.65
CA TYR A 112 -3.04 10.98 -21.02
C TYR A 112 -3.77 9.72 -21.53
N MET A 113 -3.92 8.71 -20.67
CA MET A 113 -4.71 7.50 -20.98
C MET A 113 -6.22 7.74 -21.02
N GLY A 114 -6.65 8.93 -20.57
CA GLY A 114 -8.04 9.34 -20.56
C GLY A 114 -8.79 8.82 -19.32
N CYS A 115 -8.12 8.75 -18.18
CA CYS A 115 -8.74 8.61 -16.89
C CYS A 115 -9.65 9.82 -16.62
N ASP A 116 -10.89 9.57 -16.22
CA ASP A 116 -11.89 10.59 -15.96
C ASP A 116 -11.81 11.10 -14.52
N VAL A 117 -11.60 10.20 -13.55
CA VAL A 117 -11.60 10.50 -12.11
C VAL A 117 -10.58 9.65 -11.37
N THR A 118 -9.90 10.27 -10.40
CA THR A 118 -9.07 9.60 -9.41
C THR A 118 -9.32 10.16 -8.01
N THR A 119 -8.76 9.54 -6.98
CA THR A 119 -8.75 10.03 -5.60
C THR A 119 -7.31 10.05 -5.07
N LEU A 120 -7.12 10.49 -3.83
CA LEU A 120 -5.83 10.39 -3.14
C LEU A 120 -5.75 9.07 -2.36
N GLY A 121 -4.58 8.45 -2.40
CA GLY A 121 -4.21 7.42 -1.45
C GLY A 121 -3.21 7.93 -0.40
N ASN A 122 -2.69 7.04 0.45
CA ASN A 122 -1.77 7.42 1.51
C ASN A 122 -0.38 7.81 0.98
N HIS A 123 0.02 7.26 -0.14
CA HIS A 123 1.34 7.51 -0.70
C HIS A 123 1.46 8.85 -1.42
N GLU A 124 0.37 9.50 -1.83
CA GLU A 124 0.42 10.89 -2.30
C GLU A 124 0.89 11.88 -1.22
N PHE A 125 0.87 11.46 0.06
CA PHE A 125 1.37 12.27 1.19
C PHE A 125 2.83 11.97 1.58
N ASP A 126 3.51 11.02 0.94
CA ASP A 126 4.88 10.61 1.31
C ASP A 126 5.89 11.77 1.16
N TYR A 127 5.68 12.66 0.20
CA TYR A 127 6.48 13.87 0.02
C TYR A 127 5.90 15.07 0.78
N ARG A 128 5.12 14.79 1.85
CA ARG A 128 4.54 15.78 2.74
C ARG A 128 3.58 16.74 2.03
N SER A 129 3.03 17.68 2.78
CA SER A 129 2.12 18.72 2.26
C SER A 129 2.71 19.51 1.09
N LYS A 130 4.00 19.85 1.17
CA LYS A 130 4.67 20.60 0.12
C LYS A 130 4.80 19.81 -1.17
N GLY A 131 5.16 18.51 -1.08
CA GLY A 131 5.32 17.67 -2.26
C GLY A 131 4.01 17.44 -2.99
N LEU A 132 2.93 17.14 -2.26
CA LEU A 132 1.59 17.01 -2.84
C LEU A 132 1.14 18.33 -3.50
N ALA A 133 1.32 19.47 -2.83
CA ALA A 133 0.97 20.77 -3.41
C ALA A 133 1.79 21.08 -4.67
N ASN A 134 3.09 20.79 -4.68
CA ASN A 134 3.96 20.99 -5.85
C ASN A 134 3.52 20.10 -7.02
N MET A 135 3.17 18.83 -6.76
CA MET A 135 2.68 17.90 -7.78
C MET A 135 1.40 18.42 -8.43
N LEU A 136 0.40 18.80 -7.63
CA LEU A 136 -0.87 19.34 -8.16
C LEU A 136 -0.65 20.62 -8.99
N ASN A 137 0.20 21.52 -8.51
CA ASN A 137 0.55 22.73 -9.24
C ASN A 137 1.27 22.40 -10.56
N SER A 138 2.25 21.49 -10.53
CA SER A 138 2.98 21.06 -11.73
C SER A 138 2.06 20.39 -12.75
N ALA A 139 1.10 19.57 -12.27
CA ALA A 139 0.08 18.98 -13.12
C ALA A 139 -0.77 20.06 -13.79
N THR A 140 -1.31 21.02 -13.03
CA THR A 140 -2.14 22.12 -13.55
C THR A 140 -1.38 22.99 -14.52
N GLU A 141 -0.12 23.35 -14.21
CA GLU A 141 0.75 24.17 -15.06
C GLU A 141 1.15 23.47 -16.37
N SER A 142 1.14 22.12 -16.42
CA SER A 142 1.47 21.36 -17.62
C SER A 142 0.54 21.66 -18.79
N GLY A 143 -0.73 21.97 -18.50
CA GLY A 143 -1.79 22.16 -19.47
C GLY A 143 -2.23 20.87 -20.17
N ASP A 144 -1.82 19.71 -19.65
CA ASP A 144 -2.29 18.41 -20.10
C ASP A 144 -3.74 18.15 -19.68
N ASN A 145 -4.38 17.16 -20.29
CA ASN A 145 -5.66 16.68 -19.78
C ASN A 145 -5.42 15.92 -18.47
N LEU A 146 -6.14 16.28 -17.42
CA LEU A 146 -5.99 15.71 -16.09
C LEU A 146 -7.31 15.06 -15.65
N PRO A 147 -7.28 13.96 -14.86
CA PRO A 147 -8.50 13.42 -14.25
C PRO A 147 -9.08 14.40 -13.24
N ALA A 148 -10.39 14.37 -13.01
CA ALA A 148 -10.95 15.01 -11.84
C ALA A 148 -10.43 14.32 -10.57
N LEU A 149 -10.00 15.08 -9.57
CA LEU A 149 -9.54 14.57 -8.29
C LEU A 149 -10.64 14.79 -7.25
N VAL A 150 -11.13 13.71 -6.63
CA VAL A 150 -12.24 13.75 -5.69
C VAL A 150 -11.86 13.19 -4.32
N VAL A 151 -12.22 13.91 -3.24
CA VAL A 151 -12.09 13.46 -1.84
C VAL A 151 -13.03 14.22 -0.93
N CYS A 152 -14.07 13.57 -0.39
CA CYS A 152 -15.18 14.23 0.32
C CYS A 152 -14.96 14.40 1.84
N ASN A 153 -13.98 13.69 2.40
CA ASN A 153 -13.87 13.65 3.86
C ASN A 153 -12.73 14.47 4.47
N VAL A 154 -12.13 15.41 3.73
CA VAL A 154 -11.18 16.35 4.33
C VAL A 154 -11.94 17.31 5.27
N ASP A 155 -11.47 17.45 6.52
CA ASP A 155 -12.10 18.29 7.54
C ASP A 155 -11.53 19.71 7.53
N TRP A 156 -11.80 20.44 6.44
CA TRP A 156 -11.38 21.82 6.29
C TRP A 156 -11.95 22.73 7.39
N GLU A 157 -13.20 22.49 7.82
CA GLU A 157 -13.87 23.31 8.83
C GLU A 157 -13.12 23.29 10.17
N SER A 158 -12.72 22.10 10.64
CA SER A 158 -11.96 21.94 11.88
C SER A 158 -10.58 22.57 11.78
N MET A 159 -9.88 22.37 10.64
CA MET A 159 -8.56 22.94 10.42
C MET A 159 -8.60 24.47 10.33
N GLU A 160 -9.53 25.05 9.60
CA GLU A 160 -9.74 26.51 9.50
C GLU A 160 -10.09 27.14 10.84
N ALA A 161 -10.95 26.48 11.63
CA ALA A 161 -11.31 26.94 12.98
C ALA A 161 -10.13 26.94 13.95
N ALA A 162 -9.16 26.02 13.76
CA ALA A 162 -7.93 25.97 14.54
C ALA A 162 -6.84 26.91 14.03
N GLY A 163 -6.96 27.37 12.79
CA GLY A 163 -5.93 28.12 12.03
C GLY A 163 -5.01 27.18 11.30
N LEU A 164 -5.05 27.20 9.98
CA LEU A 164 -4.27 26.30 9.12
C LEU A 164 -2.77 26.40 9.42
N SER A 165 -2.08 25.25 9.43
CA SER A 165 -0.62 25.19 9.36
C SER A 165 -0.13 25.68 7.99
N GLU A 166 1.17 25.94 7.85
CA GLU A 166 1.76 26.29 6.54
C GLU A 166 1.53 25.18 5.52
N GLY A 167 1.70 23.92 5.90
CA GLY A 167 1.46 22.76 5.04
C GLY A 167 0.01 22.60 4.64
N GLN A 168 -0.91 22.76 5.58
CA GLN A 168 -2.36 22.73 5.31
C GLN A 168 -2.79 23.83 4.34
N GLN A 169 -2.22 25.05 4.48
CA GLN A 169 -2.50 26.16 3.58
C GLN A 169 -1.98 25.87 2.16
N LEU A 170 -0.77 25.30 2.03
CA LEU A 170 -0.21 24.90 0.74
C LEU A 170 -1.11 23.90 0.00
N ILE A 171 -1.58 22.86 0.71
CA ILE A 171 -2.50 21.88 0.12
C ILE A 171 -3.83 22.54 -0.24
N ARG A 172 -4.38 23.40 0.63
CA ARG A 172 -5.65 24.11 0.35
C ARG A 172 -5.56 24.90 -0.95
N ASP A 173 -4.50 25.71 -1.09
CA ASP A 173 -4.30 26.54 -2.27
C ASP A 173 -4.14 25.67 -3.54
N ALA A 174 -3.40 24.55 -3.44
CA ALA A 174 -3.22 23.61 -4.56
C ALA A 174 -4.50 22.87 -4.93
N PHE A 175 -5.32 22.50 -3.94
CA PHE A 175 -6.64 21.87 -4.17
C PHE A 175 -7.57 22.83 -4.90
N ASP A 176 -7.60 24.08 -4.48
CA ASP A 176 -8.42 25.13 -5.11
C ASP A 176 -7.96 25.38 -6.56
N GLU A 177 -6.66 25.39 -6.84
CA GLU A 177 -6.10 25.61 -8.20
C GLU A 177 -6.32 24.40 -9.12
N TYR A 178 -6.17 23.18 -8.60
CA TYR A 178 -6.45 21.95 -9.36
C TYR A 178 -7.93 21.74 -9.60
N GLY A 179 -8.78 22.17 -8.67
CA GLY A 179 -10.22 21.95 -8.67
C GLY A 179 -10.64 20.67 -7.99
N VAL A 180 -9.94 20.27 -6.89
CA VAL A 180 -10.32 19.11 -6.07
C VAL A 180 -11.72 19.35 -5.46
N SER A 181 -12.56 18.33 -5.50
CA SER A 181 -13.96 18.42 -5.03
C SER A 181 -14.38 17.16 -4.27
N ASP A 182 -15.51 17.24 -3.59
CA ASP A 182 -16.08 16.11 -2.86
C ASP A 182 -16.58 15.03 -3.83
N TYR A 183 -17.15 15.46 -4.97
CA TYR A 183 -17.64 14.62 -6.05
C TYR A 183 -17.61 15.36 -7.39
N VAL A 184 -17.76 14.60 -8.48
CA VAL A 184 -17.93 15.11 -9.84
C VAL A 184 -19.12 14.40 -10.50
N VAL A 185 -19.86 15.11 -11.37
CA VAL A 185 -20.90 14.51 -12.21
C VAL A 185 -20.40 14.44 -13.64
N LEU A 186 -20.47 13.27 -14.23
CA LEU A 186 -19.99 12.95 -15.58
C LEU A 186 -21.15 12.44 -16.43
N GLU A 187 -21.30 12.95 -17.65
CA GLU A 187 -22.21 12.42 -18.68
C GLU A 187 -21.49 11.35 -19.51
N LYS A 188 -21.96 10.10 -19.45
CA LYS A 188 -21.46 8.97 -20.22
C LYS A 188 -22.59 8.39 -21.09
N GLY A 189 -22.62 8.78 -22.35
CA GLY A 189 -23.71 8.45 -23.27
C GLY A 189 -25.03 9.09 -22.85
N ASP A 190 -25.98 8.30 -22.37
CA ASP A 190 -27.28 8.75 -21.86
C ASP A 190 -27.39 8.62 -20.33
N THR A 191 -26.27 8.49 -19.65
CA THR A 191 -26.20 8.23 -18.20
C THR A 191 -25.41 9.33 -17.49
N ASP A 192 -26.01 9.96 -16.50
CA ASP A 192 -25.36 10.90 -15.60
C ASP A 192 -24.86 10.16 -14.37
N ILE A 193 -23.54 10.19 -14.14
CA ILE A 193 -22.85 9.43 -13.08
C ILE A 193 -22.20 10.40 -12.11
N ALA A 194 -22.57 10.34 -10.83
CA ALA A 194 -21.81 11.00 -9.78
C ALA A 194 -20.71 10.07 -9.28
N VAL A 195 -19.49 10.61 -9.17
CA VAL A 195 -18.34 9.91 -8.61
C VAL A 195 -17.86 10.65 -7.37
N VAL A 196 -17.91 9.97 -6.22
CA VAL A 196 -17.52 10.49 -4.88
C VAL A 196 -16.16 9.88 -4.52
N GLY A 197 -15.24 10.69 -3.98
CA GLY A 197 -13.95 10.18 -3.47
C GLY A 197 -13.96 10.06 -1.94
N VAL A 198 -13.25 9.06 -1.38
CA VAL A 198 -13.09 8.93 0.07
C VAL A 198 -11.75 8.35 0.46
N PHE A 199 -11.16 8.89 1.54
CA PHE A 199 -9.90 8.46 2.14
C PHE A 199 -10.14 7.70 3.45
N GLY A 200 -9.59 6.47 3.56
CA GLY A 200 -9.84 5.55 4.66
C GLY A 200 -9.12 5.88 5.95
N LYS A 201 -9.54 5.23 7.04
CA LYS A 201 -8.90 5.38 8.35
C LYS A 201 -7.57 4.62 8.42
N ASP A 202 -7.52 3.43 7.83
CA ASP A 202 -6.29 2.64 7.76
C ASP A 202 -5.28 3.33 6.84
N ALA A 203 -5.72 3.85 5.70
CA ALA A 203 -4.90 4.66 4.81
C ALA A 203 -4.32 5.90 5.52
N LEU A 204 -5.13 6.61 6.32
CA LEU A 204 -4.63 7.73 7.14
C LEU A 204 -3.59 7.27 8.18
N ALA A 205 -3.78 6.10 8.79
CA ALA A 205 -2.80 5.55 9.72
C ALA A 205 -1.47 5.17 9.04
N CYS A 206 -1.51 4.87 7.74
CA CYS A 206 -0.34 4.60 6.89
C CYS A 206 0.30 5.87 6.30
N ALA A 207 -0.27 7.06 6.52
CA ALA A 207 0.24 8.35 6.05
C ALA A 207 0.78 9.23 7.20
N PRO A 208 1.91 8.88 7.85
CA PRO A 208 2.41 9.59 9.04
C PRO A 208 2.84 11.03 8.76
N THR A 209 3.06 11.41 7.51
CA THR A 209 3.46 12.74 7.06
C THR A 209 2.28 13.61 6.64
N CYS A 210 1.06 13.06 6.64
CA CYS A 210 -0.16 13.79 6.31
C CYS A 210 -0.53 14.78 7.41
N GLU A 211 -0.64 16.06 7.05
CA GLU A 211 -1.05 17.14 7.96
C GLU A 211 -2.56 17.41 7.92
N LEU A 212 -3.32 16.79 7.01
CA LEU A 212 -4.76 17.00 6.90
C LEU A 212 -5.51 16.26 8.00
N LEU A 213 -6.62 16.82 8.43
CA LEU A 213 -7.61 16.13 9.24
C LEU A 213 -8.73 15.61 8.35
N PHE A 214 -9.24 14.43 8.68
CA PHE A 214 -10.31 13.79 7.95
C PHE A 214 -11.52 13.52 8.86
N LYS A 215 -12.72 13.69 8.31
CA LYS A 215 -13.98 13.25 8.91
C LYS A 215 -14.07 11.72 8.86
N ASP A 216 -15.02 11.16 9.62
CA ASP A 216 -15.35 9.74 9.48
C ASP A 216 -15.77 9.42 8.04
N PRO A 217 -15.11 8.44 7.35
CA PRO A 217 -15.37 8.16 5.94
C PRO A 217 -16.83 7.83 5.63
N ILE A 218 -17.47 7.01 6.47
CA ILE A 218 -18.87 6.61 6.27
C ILE A 218 -19.83 7.81 6.39
N GLU A 219 -19.63 8.62 7.42
CA GLU A 219 -20.50 9.78 7.63
C GLU A 219 -20.30 10.83 6.51
N ALA A 220 -19.06 11.07 6.08
CA ALA A 220 -18.78 12.02 5.00
C ALA A 220 -19.37 11.56 3.66
N VAL A 221 -19.18 10.30 3.26
CA VAL A 221 -19.79 9.77 2.03
C VAL A 221 -21.30 9.85 2.09
N LYS A 222 -21.90 9.55 3.24
CA LYS A 222 -23.35 9.66 3.42
C LYS A 222 -23.86 11.09 3.26
N GLU A 223 -23.18 12.07 3.88
CA GLU A 223 -23.51 13.49 3.72
C GLU A 223 -23.40 13.93 2.25
N THR A 224 -22.33 13.53 1.56
CA THR A 224 -22.09 13.84 0.14
C THR A 224 -23.14 13.18 -0.77
N VAL A 225 -23.52 11.92 -0.52
CA VAL A 225 -24.58 11.22 -1.27
C VAL A 225 -25.94 11.89 -1.05
N GLU A 226 -26.26 12.33 0.18
CA GLU A 226 -27.46 13.12 0.47
C GLU A 226 -27.44 14.44 -0.32
N GLU A 227 -26.31 15.14 -0.38
CA GLU A 227 -26.14 16.37 -1.15
C GLU A 227 -26.34 16.15 -2.65
N ILE A 228 -25.74 15.11 -3.23
CA ILE A 228 -25.92 14.72 -4.63
C ILE A 228 -27.40 14.49 -4.93
N ARG A 229 -28.09 13.70 -4.10
CA ARG A 229 -29.52 13.39 -4.29
C ARG A 229 -30.46 14.63 -4.19
N GLU A 230 -30.03 15.66 -3.44
CA GLU A 230 -30.79 16.90 -3.31
C GLU A 230 -30.53 17.88 -4.47
N ASN A 231 -29.34 17.92 -5.01
CA ASN A 231 -28.91 18.97 -5.94
C ASN A 231 -28.74 18.49 -7.40
N GLU A 232 -28.53 17.18 -7.63
CA GLU A 232 -28.21 16.62 -8.93
C GLU A 232 -29.27 15.59 -9.38
N ASP A 233 -29.48 15.49 -10.69
CA ASP A 233 -30.33 14.47 -11.31
C ASP A 233 -29.46 13.39 -11.94
N VAL A 234 -28.93 12.49 -11.10
CA VAL A 234 -27.99 11.46 -11.53
C VAL A 234 -28.64 10.08 -11.54
N ASP A 235 -28.19 9.25 -12.46
CA ASP A 235 -28.66 7.88 -12.65
C ASP A 235 -27.91 6.88 -11.78
N MET A 236 -26.62 7.13 -11.54
CA MET A 236 -25.68 6.21 -10.87
C MET A 236 -24.78 6.98 -9.91
N ILE A 237 -24.45 6.36 -8.77
CA ILE A 237 -23.47 6.90 -7.81
C ILE A 237 -22.35 5.86 -7.60
N VAL A 238 -21.14 6.26 -7.96
CA VAL A 238 -19.92 5.48 -7.80
C VAL A 238 -19.07 6.08 -6.71
N CYS A 239 -18.51 5.27 -5.83
CA CYS A 239 -17.52 5.72 -4.85
C CYS A 239 -16.13 5.20 -5.27
N VAL A 240 -15.18 6.11 -5.40
CA VAL A 240 -13.76 5.80 -5.54
C VAL A 240 -13.15 5.90 -4.15
N SER A 241 -12.80 4.75 -3.59
CA SER A 241 -12.41 4.63 -2.19
C SER A 241 -10.96 4.18 -2.05
N HIS A 242 -10.22 4.93 -1.24
CA HIS A 242 -8.90 4.49 -0.78
C HIS A 242 -8.98 4.10 0.70
N SER A 243 -9.79 3.05 1.00
CA SER A 243 -10.07 2.58 2.36
C SER A 243 -9.79 1.08 2.56
N GLY A 244 -10.09 0.27 1.55
CA GLY A 244 -9.69 -1.13 1.47
C GLY A 244 -10.70 -2.17 1.93
N THR A 245 -10.41 -3.40 1.49
CA THR A 245 -11.13 -4.63 1.85
C THR A 245 -10.18 -5.63 2.53
N TRP A 246 -10.69 -6.43 3.48
CA TRP A 246 -9.93 -7.47 4.19
C TRP A 246 -10.71 -8.77 4.22
N GLU A 247 -10.01 -9.93 4.42
CA GLU A 247 -10.67 -11.22 4.66
C GLU A 247 -11.61 -11.19 5.87
N ASP A 248 -11.28 -10.41 6.90
CA ASP A 248 -12.16 -10.15 8.04
C ASP A 248 -13.12 -9.00 7.69
N GLU A 249 -14.34 -9.35 7.27
CA GLU A 249 -15.40 -8.41 6.91
C GLU A 249 -15.60 -7.29 7.95
N SER A 250 -15.36 -7.56 9.24
CA SER A 250 -15.53 -6.55 10.28
C SER A 250 -14.46 -5.44 10.24
N LYS A 251 -13.33 -5.70 9.57
CA LYS A 251 -12.25 -4.74 9.35
C LYS A 251 -12.35 -4.07 7.99
N SER A 252 -13.05 -4.68 7.05
CA SER A 252 -13.19 -4.21 5.68
C SER A 252 -13.96 -2.88 5.65
N GLU A 253 -13.23 -1.78 5.46
CA GLU A 253 -13.82 -0.43 5.51
C GLU A 253 -14.83 -0.23 4.39
N ASP A 254 -14.53 -0.69 3.17
CA ASP A 254 -15.41 -0.54 2.01
C ASP A 254 -16.65 -1.43 2.08
N GLU A 255 -16.56 -2.61 2.67
CA GLU A 255 -17.74 -3.43 2.93
C GLU A 255 -18.65 -2.80 4.00
N ASN A 256 -18.04 -2.15 5.00
CA ASN A 256 -18.80 -1.42 6.02
C ASN A 256 -19.45 -0.18 5.41
N LEU A 257 -18.78 0.52 4.48
CA LEU A 257 -19.32 1.63 3.71
C LEU A 257 -20.50 1.17 2.85
N ALA A 258 -20.38 0.09 2.08
CA ALA A 258 -21.45 -0.47 1.26
C ALA A 258 -22.73 -0.79 2.07
N LYS A 259 -22.56 -1.31 3.30
CA LYS A 259 -23.67 -1.59 4.21
C LYS A 259 -24.32 -0.34 4.79
N ALA A 260 -23.52 0.71 5.02
CA ALA A 260 -23.98 1.93 5.67
C ALA A 260 -24.61 2.93 4.70
N VAL A 261 -24.19 2.91 3.43
CA VAL A 261 -24.64 3.82 2.36
C VAL A 261 -25.14 2.99 1.16
N PRO A 262 -26.33 2.37 1.28
CA PRO A 262 -26.89 1.50 0.25
C PRO A 262 -27.36 2.25 -1.02
N GLU A 263 -27.22 3.55 -1.07
CA GLU A 263 -27.44 4.41 -2.22
C GLU A 263 -26.28 4.38 -3.23
N LEU A 264 -25.13 3.85 -2.85
CA LEU A 264 -24.00 3.60 -3.75
C LEU A 264 -24.28 2.38 -4.64
N ASP A 265 -24.07 2.51 -5.92
CA ASP A 265 -24.21 1.41 -6.88
C ASP A 265 -22.91 0.60 -7.02
N LEU A 266 -21.75 1.29 -6.93
CA LEU A 266 -20.43 0.71 -7.08
C LEU A 266 -19.43 1.39 -6.13
N ILE A 267 -18.53 0.59 -5.53
CA ILE A 267 -17.35 1.06 -4.80
C ILE A 267 -16.11 0.44 -5.48
N LEU A 268 -15.21 1.29 -5.97
CA LEU A 268 -13.86 0.89 -6.34
C LEU A 268 -12.97 0.98 -5.10
N SER A 269 -12.46 -0.15 -4.66
CA SER A 269 -11.69 -0.30 -3.41
C SER A 269 -10.20 -0.38 -3.71
N GLY A 270 -9.42 0.61 -3.28
CA GLY A 270 -7.95 0.63 -3.29
C GLY A 270 -7.35 0.29 -1.93
N HIS A 271 -6.07 0.66 -1.70
CA HIS A 271 -5.29 0.60 -0.46
C HIS A 271 -4.77 -0.79 -0.05
N THR A 272 -5.60 -1.81 -0.08
CA THR A 272 -5.22 -3.15 0.44
C THR A 272 -4.62 -4.07 -0.61
N HIS A 273 -4.37 -3.56 -1.83
CA HIS A 273 -3.81 -4.35 -2.94
C HIS A 273 -4.60 -5.63 -3.24
N THR A 274 -5.88 -5.67 -2.85
CA THR A 274 -6.71 -6.86 -3.01
C THR A 274 -7.07 -7.06 -4.48
N THR A 275 -7.01 -8.31 -4.95
CA THR A 275 -7.59 -8.70 -6.23
C THR A 275 -8.87 -9.48 -5.95
N LEU A 276 -10.01 -8.93 -6.35
CA LEU A 276 -11.31 -9.59 -6.24
C LEU A 276 -11.66 -10.22 -7.59
N GLU A 277 -11.56 -11.54 -7.70
CA GLU A 277 -11.96 -12.29 -8.91
C GLU A 277 -13.48 -12.24 -9.14
N GLU A 278 -14.25 -12.04 -8.07
CA GLU A 278 -15.69 -11.82 -8.08
C GLU A 278 -15.99 -10.60 -7.19
N PRO A 279 -16.94 -9.72 -7.58
CA PRO A 279 -17.28 -8.57 -6.75
C PRO A 279 -17.88 -8.98 -5.42
N ILE A 280 -17.57 -8.25 -4.35
CA ILE A 280 -18.30 -8.36 -3.08
C ILE A 280 -19.62 -7.59 -3.23
N VAL A 281 -20.73 -8.16 -2.73
CA VAL A 281 -22.06 -7.55 -2.89
C VAL A 281 -22.75 -7.37 -1.55
N HIS A 282 -23.13 -6.15 -1.23
CA HIS A 282 -23.94 -5.80 -0.08
C HIS A 282 -25.22 -5.09 -0.53
N GLY A 283 -26.37 -5.80 -0.46
CA GLY A 283 -27.62 -5.27 -0.98
C GLY A 283 -27.59 -5.16 -2.51
N ASP A 284 -27.63 -3.93 -3.03
CA ASP A 284 -27.48 -3.62 -4.46
C ASP A 284 -26.12 -2.97 -4.77
N THR A 285 -25.25 -2.77 -3.79
CA THR A 285 -23.92 -2.16 -3.94
C THR A 285 -22.88 -3.23 -4.24
N TYR A 286 -22.06 -3.00 -5.26
CA TYR A 286 -20.93 -3.85 -5.66
C TYR A 286 -19.62 -3.21 -5.18
N VAL A 287 -18.71 -4.01 -4.60
CA VAL A 287 -17.34 -3.62 -4.26
C VAL A 287 -16.39 -4.37 -5.17
N VAL A 288 -15.51 -3.66 -5.86
CA VAL A 288 -14.57 -4.20 -6.84
C VAL A 288 -13.14 -3.73 -6.56
N SER A 289 -12.15 -4.54 -6.93
CA SER A 289 -10.73 -4.24 -6.73
C SER A 289 -9.89 -5.10 -7.67
N CYS A 290 -8.83 -4.54 -8.29
CA CYS A 290 -8.06 -5.22 -9.35
C CYS A 290 -6.60 -5.54 -8.98
N GLY A 291 -6.18 -5.30 -7.73
CA GLY A 291 -4.82 -5.54 -7.25
C GLY A 291 -3.92 -4.31 -7.43
N GLU A 292 -2.61 -4.52 -7.42
CA GLU A 292 -1.61 -3.45 -7.35
C GLU A 292 -0.72 -3.37 -8.59
N TYR A 293 0.04 -2.26 -8.72
CA TYR A 293 1.16 -2.04 -9.65
C TYR A 293 0.78 -2.11 -11.14
N GLY A 294 -0.52 -1.95 -11.46
CA GLY A 294 -0.99 -2.10 -12.82
C GLY A 294 -0.81 -3.51 -13.40
N LYS A 295 -0.65 -4.54 -12.55
CA LYS A 295 -0.60 -5.95 -12.98
C LYS A 295 -1.88 -6.40 -13.66
N ASN A 296 -2.98 -5.76 -13.32
CA ASN A 296 -4.29 -6.03 -13.90
C ASN A 296 -5.02 -4.73 -14.22
N LEU A 297 -5.96 -4.81 -15.14
CA LEU A 297 -7.01 -3.82 -15.39
C LEU A 297 -8.34 -4.44 -15.00
N GLY A 298 -9.16 -3.73 -14.23
CA GLY A 298 -10.54 -4.15 -13.98
C GLY A 298 -11.45 -3.67 -15.10
N GLU A 299 -12.31 -4.55 -15.62
CA GLU A 299 -13.33 -4.25 -16.62
C GLU A 299 -14.70 -4.71 -16.11
N LEU A 300 -15.70 -3.85 -16.20
CA LEU A 300 -17.06 -4.21 -15.85
C LEU A 300 -18.11 -3.47 -16.67
N SER A 301 -19.30 -4.04 -16.76
CA SER A 301 -20.47 -3.41 -17.35
C SER A 301 -21.64 -3.48 -16.37
N MET A 302 -22.37 -2.36 -16.25
CA MET A 302 -23.59 -2.26 -15.46
C MET A 302 -24.76 -1.87 -16.34
N THR A 303 -25.92 -2.45 -16.04
CA THR A 303 -27.17 -2.16 -16.77
C THR A 303 -28.25 -1.76 -15.79
N GLN A 304 -28.95 -0.66 -16.08
CA GLN A 304 -30.04 -0.18 -15.24
C GLN A 304 -31.29 -1.03 -15.41
N LYS A 305 -31.87 -1.50 -14.32
CA LYS A 305 -33.12 -2.24 -14.28
C LYS A 305 -34.31 -1.30 -14.38
N ALA A 306 -35.48 -1.85 -14.70
CA ALA A 306 -36.72 -1.10 -14.80
C ALA A 306 -37.15 -0.39 -13.50
N ASP A 307 -36.61 -0.77 -12.37
CA ASP A 307 -36.83 -0.14 -11.06
C ASP A 307 -35.79 0.94 -10.70
N GLY A 308 -34.91 1.27 -11.64
CA GLY A 308 -33.87 2.30 -11.49
C GLY A 308 -32.57 1.80 -10.85
N ARG A 309 -32.51 0.56 -10.32
CA ARG A 309 -31.30 -0.01 -9.73
C ARG A 309 -30.36 -0.51 -10.80
N TRP A 310 -29.08 -0.56 -10.46
CA TRP A 310 -28.05 -1.07 -11.37
C TRP A 310 -27.76 -2.55 -11.10
N GLU A 311 -27.44 -3.31 -12.15
CA GLU A 311 -27.01 -4.71 -12.10
C GLU A 311 -25.72 -4.86 -12.87
N MET A 312 -24.71 -5.42 -12.22
CA MET A 312 -23.47 -5.79 -12.90
C MET A 312 -23.72 -6.95 -13.84
N THR A 313 -23.49 -6.75 -15.12
CA THR A 313 -23.74 -7.74 -16.19
C THR A 313 -22.48 -8.41 -16.70
N SER A 314 -21.31 -7.79 -16.47
CA SER A 314 -20.00 -8.41 -16.67
C SER A 314 -19.01 -7.85 -15.65
N TYR A 315 -18.03 -8.67 -15.28
CA TYR A 315 -16.89 -8.30 -14.44
C TYR A 315 -15.71 -9.19 -14.83
N GLU A 316 -14.57 -8.59 -15.10
CA GLU A 316 -13.35 -9.31 -15.47
C GLU A 316 -12.13 -8.59 -14.91
N ILE A 317 -11.19 -9.33 -14.37
CA ILE A 317 -9.85 -8.88 -14.02
C ILE A 317 -8.93 -9.30 -15.15
N VAL A 318 -8.48 -8.34 -15.94
CA VAL A 318 -7.66 -8.58 -17.14
C VAL A 318 -6.18 -8.48 -16.77
N PRO A 319 -5.41 -9.58 -16.79
CA PRO A 319 -3.97 -9.53 -16.50
C PRO A 319 -3.21 -8.73 -17.57
N VAL A 320 -2.40 -7.77 -17.15
CA VAL A 320 -1.57 -6.94 -18.03
C VAL A 320 -0.22 -7.64 -18.24
N THR A 321 -0.12 -8.40 -19.34
CA THR A 321 1.03 -9.27 -19.66
C THR A 321 1.66 -8.96 -21.00
N THR A 322 2.72 -9.69 -21.35
CA THR A 322 3.41 -9.58 -22.66
C THR A 322 2.55 -9.95 -23.87
N ASP A 323 1.36 -10.52 -23.67
CA ASP A 323 0.41 -10.81 -24.75
C ASP A 323 -0.28 -9.53 -25.25
N ILE A 324 -0.17 -8.42 -24.52
CA ILE A 324 -0.73 -7.11 -24.85
C ILE A 324 0.36 -6.23 -25.45
N ASP A 325 0.12 -5.70 -26.67
CA ASP A 325 1.04 -4.78 -27.30
C ASP A 325 1.14 -3.46 -26.50
N GLN A 326 2.35 -2.93 -26.36
CA GLN A 326 2.57 -1.61 -25.75
C GLN A 326 2.18 -0.51 -26.76
N ASP A 327 1.40 0.47 -26.32
CA ASP A 327 1.16 1.68 -27.08
C ASP A 327 2.45 2.51 -27.16
N ALA A 328 2.96 2.69 -28.36
CA ALA A 328 4.27 3.30 -28.58
C ALA A 328 4.33 4.80 -28.23
N GLU A 329 3.21 5.52 -28.33
CA GLU A 329 3.16 6.96 -27.99
C GLU A 329 3.14 7.12 -26.46
N THR A 330 2.41 6.26 -25.76
CA THR A 330 2.41 6.19 -24.29
C THR A 330 3.80 5.87 -23.78
N GLN A 331 4.46 4.83 -24.32
CA GLN A 331 5.82 4.47 -23.88
C GLN A 331 6.81 5.62 -24.14
N ASN A 332 6.76 6.26 -25.29
CA ASN A 332 7.64 7.41 -25.57
C ASN A 332 7.42 8.59 -24.61
N THR A 333 6.21 8.78 -24.10
CA THR A 333 5.92 9.82 -23.11
C THR A 333 6.51 9.43 -21.76
N ILE A 334 6.41 8.17 -21.35
CA ILE A 334 7.04 7.65 -20.13
C ILE A 334 8.56 7.77 -20.20
N ASP A 335 9.17 7.41 -21.35
CA ASP A 335 10.62 7.51 -21.57
C ASP A 335 11.13 8.95 -21.38
N GLN A 336 10.35 9.97 -21.79
CA GLN A 336 10.72 11.38 -21.56
C GLN A 336 10.74 11.76 -20.07
N PHE A 337 9.82 11.23 -19.25
CA PHE A 337 9.89 11.42 -17.81
C PHE A 337 11.11 10.70 -17.23
N MET A 338 11.42 9.49 -17.69
CA MET A 338 12.59 8.74 -17.23
C MET A 338 13.92 9.41 -17.63
N ASP A 339 13.99 10.09 -18.78
CA ASP A 339 15.15 10.92 -19.14
C ASP A 339 15.34 12.10 -18.16
N THR A 340 14.25 12.66 -17.64
CA THR A 340 14.28 13.69 -16.59
C THR A 340 14.77 13.13 -15.26
N VAL A 341 14.38 11.91 -14.91
CA VAL A 341 14.89 11.19 -13.71
C VAL A 341 16.41 11.05 -13.76
N ASP A 342 16.99 10.64 -14.89
CA ASP A 342 18.44 10.49 -15.03
C ASP A 342 19.16 11.82 -14.84
N THR A 343 18.64 12.92 -15.42
CA THR A 343 19.31 14.24 -15.41
C THR A 343 19.12 15.00 -14.10
N ASP A 344 17.95 14.95 -13.52
CA ASP A 344 17.56 15.83 -12.40
C ASP A 344 17.73 15.14 -11.04
N TYR A 345 17.56 13.81 -10.98
CA TYR A 345 17.66 13.04 -9.75
C TYR A 345 18.94 12.19 -9.68
N LEU A 346 19.10 11.18 -10.54
CA LEU A 346 20.21 10.22 -10.44
C LEU A 346 21.59 10.84 -10.64
N ALA A 347 21.70 11.87 -11.48
CA ALA A 347 22.95 12.61 -11.66
C ALA A 347 23.49 13.20 -10.34
N GLN A 348 22.64 13.49 -9.34
CA GLN A 348 23.05 14.00 -8.04
C GLN A 348 23.84 12.97 -7.22
N PHE A 349 23.63 11.68 -7.50
CA PHE A 349 24.30 10.52 -6.88
C PHE A 349 25.41 9.95 -7.76
N GLY A 350 25.49 10.37 -9.01
CA GLY A 350 26.48 9.91 -9.98
C GLY A 350 26.06 8.66 -10.75
N TYR A 351 24.78 8.33 -10.75
CA TYR A 351 24.19 7.15 -11.40
C TYR A 351 23.40 7.48 -12.66
N THR A 352 23.10 6.43 -13.43
CA THR A 352 22.02 6.40 -14.44
C THR A 352 21.13 5.17 -14.16
N LYS A 353 19.84 5.23 -14.58
CA LYS A 353 18.86 4.18 -14.25
C LYS A 353 19.26 2.77 -14.71
N ASP A 354 19.86 2.68 -15.91
CA ASP A 354 20.24 1.42 -16.54
C ASP A 354 21.64 0.92 -16.10
N GLN A 355 22.35 1.64 -15.22
CA GLN A 355 23.66 1.23 -14.73
C GLN A 355 23.52 -0.07 -13.93
N VAL A 356 24.28 -1.11 -14.35
CA VAL A 356 24.38 -2.37 -13.62
C VAL A 356 25.31 -2.19 -12.43
N LEU A 357 24.85 -2.52 -11.24
CA LEU A 357 25.59 -2.41 -9.98
C LEU A 357 26.25 -3.74 -9.60
N ALA A 358 25.53 -4.85 -9.81
CA ALA A 358 26.04 -6.19 -9.52
C ALA A 358 25.29 -7.25 -10.35
N GLU A 359 25.96 -8.40 -10.58
CA GLU A 359 25.32 -9.61 -11.08
C GLU A 359 24.88 -10.50 -9.92
N ASN A 360 23.69 -11.07 -10.02
CA ASN A 360 23.06 -11.86 -8.98
C ASN A 360 22.78 -13.30 -9.40
N ASP A 361 23.39 -14.25 -8.71
CA ASP A 361 23.09 -15.69 -8.81
C ASP A 361 22.30 -16.23 -7.60
N VAL A 362 22.02 -15.36 -6.59
CA VAL A 362 21.34 -15.73 -5.35
C VAL A 362 19.84 -15.69 -5.55
N ASP A 363 19.12 -16.68 -5.00
CA ASP A 363 17.66 -16.63 -4.88
C ASP A 363 17.30 -15.77 -3.65
N PHE A 364 16.92 -14.50 -3.87
CA PHE A 364 16.44 -13.64 -2.81
C PHE A 364 14.99 -13.93 -2.46
N SER A 365 14.66 -13.78 -1.17
CA SER A 365 13.29 -13.83 -0.68
C SER A 365 12.46 -12.73 -1.33
N THR A 366 11.18 -13.01 -1.58
CA THR A 366 10.24 -12.01 -2.11
C THR A 366 9.71 -11.11 -0.99
N GLN A 367 9.17 -9.94 -1.33
CA GLN A 367 8.42 -9.09 -0.38
C GLN A 367 7.32 -9.90 0.33
N LYS A 368 6.60 -10.72 -0.41
CA LYS A 368 5.55 -11.60 0.13
C LYS A 368 6.09 -12.61 1.16
N ASP A 369 7.32 -13.10 1.00
CA ASP A 369 7.96 -13.96 1.99
C ASP A 369 8.24 -13.18 3.28
N LEU A 370 8.75 -11.94 3.16
CA LEU A 370 8.99 -11.07 4.31
C LEU A 370 7.71 -10.80 5.10
N GLU A 371 6.58 -10.68 4.43
CA GLU A 371 5.27 -10.42 5.06
C GLU A 371 4.64 -11.67 5.65
N ASN A 372 4.80 -12.84 5.03
CA ASN A 372 4.08 -14.05 5.41
C ASN A 372 4.90 -15.00 6.30
N ILE A 373 6.23 -15.02 6.15
CA ILE A 373 7.11 -15.94 6.84
C ILE A 373 7.95 -15.17 7.86
N HIS A 374 7.77 -15.45 9.15
CA HIS A 374 8.47 -14.74 10.20
C HIS A 374 9.78 -15.44 10.58
N GLU A 375 10.74 -15.38 9.66
CA GLU A 375 12.09 -15.99 9.78
C GLU A 375 13.15 -15.00 9.29
N GLU A 376 14.41 -15.42 9.24
CA GLU A 376 15.49 -14.69 8.60
C GLU A 376 15.29 -14.73 7.07
N HIS A 377 15.49 -13.60 6.43
CA HIS A 377 15.39 -13.46 4.97
C HIS A 377 16.60 -12.71 4.42
N ASN A 378 17.25 -13.30 3.44
CA ASN A 378 18.48 -12.78 2.84
C ASN A 378 18.30 -11.40 2.18
N LEU A 379 17.11 -11.05 1.71
CA LEU A 379 16.79 -9.72 1.20
C LEU A 379 16.91 -8.66 2.31
N GLY A 380 16.36 -8.92 3.49
CA GLY A 380 16.53 -8.03 4.65
C GLY A 380 17.95 -8.00 5.18
N ASP A 381 18.68 -9.13 5.07
CA ASP A 381 20.09 -9.23 5.50
C ASP A 381 21.00 -8.36 4.65
N ILE A 382 20.89 -8.41 3.31
CA ILE A 382 21.74 -7.60 2.42
C ILE A 382 21.43 -6.09 2.60
N MET A 383 20.17 -5.71 2.79
CA MET A 383 19.79 -4.32 3.01
C MET A 383 20.31 -3.79 4.36
N SER A 384 20.22 -4.58 5.43
CA SER A 384 20.76 -4.17 6.74
C SER A 384 22.28 -4.12 6.77
N ASP A 385 22.97 -5.01 6.05
CA ASP A 385 24.43 -4.96 5.89
C ASP A 385 24.85 -3.73 5.08
N ALA A 386 24.05 -3.35 4.07
CA ALA A 386 24.31 -2.17 3.27
C ALA A 386 24.29 -0.87 4.11
N TYR A 387 23.39 -0.77 5.11
CA TYR A 387 23.38 0.38 6.01
C TYR A 387 24.66 0.51 6.82
N VAL A 388 25.16 -0.62 7.37
CA VAL A 388 26.43 -0.64 8.08
C VAL A 388 27.56 -0.21 7.17
N TYR A 389 27.64 -0.83 5.97
CA TYR A 389 28.67 -0.53 4.99
C TYR A 389 28.69 0.96 4.61
N ALA A 390 27.54 1.50 4.23
CA ALA A 390 27.46 2.88 3.76
C ALA A 390 27.87 3.89 4.84
N VAL A 391 27.40 3.69 6.08
CA VAL A 391 27.75 4.59 7.19
C VAL A 391 29.24 4.53 7.54
N GLU A 392 29.81 3.32 7.61
CA GLU A 392 31.22 3.16 7.99
C GLU A 392 32.22 3.54 6.88
N ASN A 393 31.77 3.59 5.62
CA ASN A 393 32.55 4.03 4.47
C ASN A 393 32.21 5.46 3.99
N ALA A 394 31.28 6.16 4.67
CA ALA A 394 30.99 7.54 4.35
C ALA A 394 32.21 8.45 4.58
N ALA A 395 32.38 9.46 3.69
CA ALA A 395 33.52 10.38 3.76
C ALA A 395 33.61 11.13 5.10
N ASP A 396 32.47 11.39 5.72
CA ASP A 396 32.32 12.10 7.01
C ASP A 396 32.15 11.14 8.20
N PHE A 397 32.52 9.84 8.05
CA PHE A 397 32.40 8.85 9.12
C PHE A 397 33.14 9.30 10.40
N ASP A 398 32.43 9.31 11.50
CA ASP A 398 32.91 9.78 12.80
C ASP A 398 33.87 8.84 13.54
N GLY A 399 34.10 7.66 12.95
CA GLY A 399 34.98 6.62 13.52
C GLY A 399 34.34 5.80 14.63
N VAL A 400 33.02 5.97 14.90
CA VAL A 400 32.28 5.12 15.85
C VAL A 400 31.60 4.01 15.07
N PRO A 401 31.97 2.74 15.31
CA PRO A 401 31.35 1.61 14.60
C PRO A 401 29.84 1.54 14.81
N VAL A 402 29.13 1.00 13.83
CA VAL A 402 27.71 0.68 13.93
C VAL A 402 27.57 -0.66 14.67
N ASP A 403 26.91 -0.67 15.82
CA ASP A 403 26.68 -1.93 16.56
C ASP A 403 25.54 -2.74 15.95
N VAL A 404 24.51 -2.05 15.44
CA VAL A 404 23.29 -2.67 14.88
C VAL A 404 22.77 -1.81 13.72
N ALA A 405 22.37 -2.43 12.61
CA ALA A 405 21.51 -1.81 11.62
C ALA A 405 20.16 -2.55 11.54
N VAL A 406 19.09 -1.83 11.25
CA VAL A 406 17.72 -2.37 11.23
C VAL A 406 16.98 -1.89 9.99
N VAL A 407 16.33 -2.83 9.31
CA VAL A 407 15.42 -2.60 8.16
C VAL A 407 14.06 -3.22 8.48
N PRO A 408 12.97 -2.46 8.53
CA PRO A 408 11.63 -3.03 8.68
C PRO A 408 11.11 -3.55 7.34
N SER A 409 10.34 -4.63 7.36
CA SER A 409 9.73 -5.20 6.14
C SER A 409 8.84 -4.20 5.40
N GLY A 410 8.23 -3.26 6.10
CA GLY A 410 7.33 -2.26 5.51
C GLY A 410 8.01 -1.24 4.59
N THR A 411 9.35 -1.11 4.64
CA THR A 411 10.11 -0.24 3.73
C THR A 411 10.65 -0.99 2.50
N VAL A 412 10.61 -2.32 2.50
CA VAL A 412 11.05 -3.15 1.38
C VAL A 412 9.91 -3.28 0.38
N ARG A 413 10.11 -2.81 -0.86
CA ARG A 413 9.06 -2.72 -1.88
C ARG A 413 9.23 -3.71 -3.02
N ASP A 414 10.44 -4.23 -3.26
CA ASP A 414 10.74 -5.19 -4.31
C ASP A 414 11.90 -6.09 -3.92
N THR A 415 12.20 -7.11 -4.74
CA THR A 415 13.28 -8.08 -4.57
C THR A 415 14.21 -8.05 -5.77
N TYR A 416 15.31 -8.80 -5.69
CA TYR A 416 16.29 -8.92 -6.77
C TYR A 416 16.19 -10.27 -7.46
N ALA A 417 15.83 -10.24 -8.76
CA ALA A 417 15.86 -11.41 -9.62
C ALA A 417 17.32 -11.82 -9.92
N LYS A 418 17.51 -13.03 -10.46
CA LYS A 418 18.81 -13.47 -10.98
C LYS A 418 19.16 -12.70 -12.26
N GLY A 419 20.45 -12.41 -12.42
CA GLY A 419 20.99 -11.60 -13.50
C GLY A 419 21.46 -10.23 -13.03
N ASP A 420 21.42 -9.25 -13.92
CA ASP A 420 21.86 -7.89 -13.64
C ASP A 420 20.96 -7.18 -12.63
N ILE A 421 21.55 -6.57 -11.61
CA ILE A 421 20.85 -5.65 -10.70
C ILE A 421 21.23 -4.22 -11.09
N THR A 422 20.24 -3.46 -11.57
CA THR A 422 20.41 -2.07 -11.98
C THR A 422 20.14 -1.08 -10.87
N VAL A 423 20.54 0.18 -11.07
CA VAL A 423 20.21 1.30 -10.16
C VAL A 423 18.70 1.45 -9.99
N GLU A 424 17.92 1.32 -11.08
CA GLU A 424 16.46 1.38 -11.03
C GLU A 424 15.88 0.29 -10.11
N GLN A 425 16.33 -0.96 -10.24
CA GLN A 425 15.87 -2.06 -9.39
C GLN A 425 16.23 -1.84 -7.92
N VAL A 426 17.43 -1.32 -7.64
CA VAL A 426 17.82 -1.00 -6.26
C VAL A 426 16.97 0.14 -5.70
N PHE A 427 16.73 1.19 -6.46
CA PHE A 427 15.82 2.25 -6.02
C PHE A 427 14.41 1.69 -5.76
N ASN A 428 13.86 0.92 -6.69
CA ASN A 428 12.50 0.36 -6.59
C ASN A 428 12.36 -0.56 -5.36
N SER A 429 13.42 -1.27 -4.97
CA SER A 429 13.40 -2.12 -3.77
C SER A 429 13.29 -1.33 -2.46
N PHE A 430 13.65 -0.04 -2.46
CA PHE A 430 13.63 0.83 -1.28
C PHE A 430 13.27 2.28 -1.65
N SER A 431 12.13 2.46 -2.30
CA SER A 431 11.76 3.68 -3.03
C SER A 431 11.09 4.76 -2.17
N LEU A 432 10.66 4.44 -0.94
CA LEU A 432 9.73 5.29 -0.19
C LEU A 432 10.33 6.57 0.38
N GLY A 433 9.47 7.56 0.53
CA GLY A 433 9.60 8.75 1.35
C GLY A 433 10.55 9.83 0.83
N ILE A 434 10.77 10.79 1.69
CA ILE A 434 11.60 11.98 1.42
C ILE A 434 12.36 12.37 2.69
N GLY A 435 13.54 12.95 2.52
CA GLY A 435 14.31 13.51 3.63
C GLY A 435 13.94 14.93 4.00
N ALA A 436 14.65 15.49 4.98
CA ALA A 436 14.54 16.91 5.34
C ALA A 436 15.11 17.83 4.26
N ASP A 437 16.03 17.32 3.42
CA ASP A 437 16.60 18.04 2.27
C ASP A 437 15.62 18.17 1.09
N GLY A 438 14.44 17.53 1.15
CA GLY A 438 13.46 17.52 0.08
C GLY A 438 13.85 16.67 -1.12
N VAL A 439 14.84 15.78 -0.98
CA VAL A 439 15.25 14.83 -2.04
C VAL A 439 14.59 13.47 -1.78
N PRO A 440 13.96 12.84 -2.81
CA PRO A 440 13.33 11.53 -2.69
C PRO A 440 14.23 10.44 -2.11
N GLY A 441 13.61 9.50 -1.40
CA GLY A 441 14.24 8.41 -0.66
C GLY A 441 14.47 8.76 0.81
N TYR A 442 14.07 7.85 1.72
CA TYR A 442 14.33 8.02 3.15
C TYR A 442 15.83 8.07 3.44
N PRO A 443 16.29 9.06 4.23
CA PRO A 443 17.67 9.08 4.71
C PRO A 443 17.88 8.07 5.83
N LEU A 444 19.14 7.66 6.03
CA LEU A 444 19.57 6.93 7.20
C LEU A 444 19.68 7.85 8.42
N ILE A 445 19.32 7.32 9.58
CA ILE A 445 19.47 7.96 10.88
C ILE A 445 20.40 7.16 11.78
N SER A 446 21.09 7.85 12.72
CA SER A 446 21.95 7.23 13.72
C SER A 446 21.46 7.55 15.11
N VAL A 447 21.01 6.55 15.83
CA VAL A 447 20.48 6.68 17.20
C VAL A 447 21.23 5.75 18.14
N TYR A 448 21.03 5.92 19.45
CA TYR A 448 21.55 5.02 20.46
C TYR A 448 20.41 4.40 21.26
N LEU A 449 20.49 3.07 21.42
CA LEU A 449 19.60 2.29 22.27
C LEU A 449 20.41 1.58 23.36
N THR A 450 19.81 1.42 24.53
CA THR A 450 20.39 0.57 25.58
C THR A 450 20.26 -0.90 25.22
N GLY A 451 21.11 -1.77 25.79
CA GLY A 451 20.98 -3.21 25.54
C GLY A 451 19.62 -3.78 25.96
N LYS A 452 18.99 -3.16 26.98
CA LYS A 452 17.61 -3.50 27.35
C LYS A 452 16.59 -3.10 26.28
N GLU A 453 16.78 -1.96 25.63
CA GLU A 453 15.93 -1.53 24.51
C GLU A 453 16.14 -2.39 23.25
N LEU A 454 17.36 -2.83 22.97
CA LEU A 454 17.61 -3.79 21.88
C LEU A 454 16.89 -5.13 22.14
N LYS A 455 16.88 -5.63 23.37
CA LYS A 455 16.06 -6.80 23.74
C LYS A 455 14.56 -6.53 23.56
N THR A 456 14.13 -5.28 23.78
CA THR A 456 12.73 -4.87 23.54
C THR A 456 12.43 -4.79 22.03
N ALA A 457 13.38 -4.32 21.21
CA ALA A 457 13.23 -4.31 19.74
C ALA A 457 13.04 -5.74 19.20
N ALA A 458 13.85 -6.70 19.63
CA ALA A 458 13.66 -8.12 19.30
C ALA A 458 12.27 -8.64 19.74
N GLU A 459 11.76 -8.21 20.90
CA GLU A 459 10.43 -8.60 21.37
C GLU A 459 9.30 -7.91 20.61
N ILE A 460 9.51 -6.69 20.09
CA ILE A 460 8.59 -6.02 19.16
C ILE A 460 8.47 -6.87 17.89
N ASP A 461 9.58 -7.22 17.28
CA ASP A 461 9.59 -8.11 16.11
C ASP A 461 8.85 -9.42 16.40
N ALA A 462 9.16 -10.10 17.49
CA ALA A 462 8.58 -11.39 17.82
C ALA A 462 7.09 -11.35 18.22
N SER A 463 6.57 -10.23 18.72
CA SER A 463 5.23 -10.17 19.32
C SER A 463 4.28 -9.19 18.67
N VAL A 464 4.75 -8.05 18.13
CA VAL A 464 3.91 -7.05 17.47
C VAL A 464 3.69 -7.39 16.01
N SER A 465 4.67 -7.96 15.34
CA SER A 465 4.60 -8.33 13.93
C SER A 465 3.54 -9.40 13.60
N ASP A 466 2.98 -10.09 14.58
CA ASP A 466 1.80 -10.93 14.38
C ASP A 466 0.52 -10.12 14.04
N PHE A 467 0.51 -8.83 14.42
CA PHE A 467 -0.61 -7.90 14.20
C PHE A 467 -0.31 -6.87 13.12
N MET A 468 0.97 -6.59 12.88
CA MET A 468 1.48 -5.62 11.92
C MET A 468 2.71 -6.22 11.24
N THR A 469 2.53 -6.92 10.14
CA THR A 469 3.62 -7.63 9.43
C THR A 469 4.71 -6.68 8.93
N THR A 470 4.35 -5.44 8.61
CA THR A 470 5.27 -4.36 8.21
C THR A 470 6.24 -3.94 9.31
N ALA A 471 6.00 -4.33 10.59
CA ALA A 471 6.90 -4.10 11.71
C ALA A 471 7.91 -5.24 11.94
N ARG A 472 8.03 -6.22 11.04
CA ARG A 472 9.09 -7.22 11.10
C ARG A 472 10.43 -6.58 10.82
N LEU A 473 11.43 -6.91 11.63
CA LEU A 473 12.75 -6.28 11.59
C LEU A 473 13.79 -7.27 11.05
N TYR A 474 14.59 -6.81 10.12
CA TYR A 474 15.82 -7.49 9.67
C TYR A 474 17.01 -6.71 10.17
N SER A 475 18.03 -7.38 10.67
CA SER A 475 19.14 -6.71 11.36
C SER A 475 20.50 -7.23 10.96
N SER A 476 21.44 -6.29 10.85
CA SER A 476 22.88 -6.58 10.90
C SER A 476 23.39 -6.32 12.32
N GLY A 477 24.25 -7.19 12.82
CA GLY A 477 24.86 -7.09 14.14
C GLY A 477 24.02 -7.63 15.30
N LEU A 478 22.68 -7.57 15.27
CA LEU A 478 21.79 -8.07 16.32
C LEU A 478 21.23 -9.44 15.93
N ASN A 479 21.47 -10.46 16.76
CA ASN A 479 20.94 -11.80 16.59
C ASN A 479 20.02 -12.17 17.73
N PHE A 480 18.90 -12.86 17.42
CA PHE A 480 17.97 -13.30 18.47
C PHE A 480 17.28 -14.62 18.12
N THR A 481 16.81 -15.30 19.16
CA THR A 481 15.97 -16.49 19.06
C THR A 481 14.63 -16.21 19.71
N TYR A 482 13.54 -16.58 19.04
CA TYR A 482 12.20 -16.47 19.61
C TYR A 482 11.41 -17.75 19.44
N ASN A 483 10.39 -17.93 20.31
CA ASN A 483 9.47 -19.06 20.22
C ASN A 483 8.04 -18.56 20.05
N PRO A 484 7.40 -18.77 18.88
CA PRO A 484 6.05 -18.27 18.58
C PRO A 484 4.97 -18.84 19.51
N ASN A 485 5.22 -20.02 20.13
CA ASN A 485 4.29 -20.66 21.05
C ASN A 485 4.32 -20.11 22.48
N ARG A 486 5.25 -19.18 22.78
CA ARG A 486 5.33 -18.53 24.09
C ARG A 486 4.28 -17.42 24.20
N MET A 487 4.12 -16.94 25.43
CA MET A 487 3.22 -15.84 25.72
C MET A 487 3.67 -14.57 25.00
N ILE A 488 2.71 -13.85 24.41
CA ILE A 488 2.95 -12.53 23.81
C ILE A 488 3.71 -11.61 24.78
N LEU A 489 4.59 -10.78 24.26
CA LEU A 489 5.55 -9.94 25.00
C LEU A 489 6.57 -10.72 25.85
N ASN A 490 6.73 -12.01 25.58
CA ASN A 490 7.75 -12.90 26.18
C ASN A 490 8.11 -14.06 25.22
N LYS A 491 8.10 -13.79 23.91
CA LYS A 491 8.44 -14.76 22.88
C LYS A 491 9.95 -14.93 22.71
N VAL A 492 10.71 -13.86 22.88
CA VAL A 492 12.17 -13.86 22.72
C VAL A 492 12.82 -14.65 23.87
N THR A 493 13.74 -15.54 23.50
CA THR A 493 14.43 -16.44 24.45
C THR A 493 15.91 -16.13 24.59
N ASP A 494 16.53 -15.53 23.58
CA ASP A 494 17.95 -15.17 23.51
C ASP A 494 18.17 -13.96 22.62
N VAL A 495 19.09 -13.06 22.99
CA VAL A 495 19.48 -11.87 22.19
C VAL A 495 20.94 -11.56 22.45
N TYR A 496 21.74 -11.41 21.40
CA TYR A 496 23.15 -11.08 21.47
C TYR A 496 23.62 -10.33 20.23
N LEU A 497 24.79 -9.68 20.31
CA LEU A 497 25.45 -9.10 19.13
C LEU A 497 26.43 -10.10 18.53
N ASP A 498 26.55 -10.08 17.21
CA ASP A 498 27.63 -10.74 16.48
C ASP A 498 28.95 -9.97 16.67
N ASP A 499 30.07 -10.67 16.87
CA ASP A 499 31.39 -10.05 16.94
C ASP A 499 32.10 -9.93 15.59
N GLY A 500 31.40 -10.24 14.49
CA GLY A 500 31.93 -10.25 13.12
C GLY A 500 32.83 -11.43 12.79
N ASN A 501 33.08 -12.36 13.73
CA ASN A 501 33.91 -13.53 13.57
C ASN A 501 33.21 -14.85 13.94
N GLY A 502 31.88 -14.81 14.02
CA GLY A 502 31.03 -15.93 14.44
C GLY A 502 31.01 -16.17 15.96
N GLY A 503 31.47 -15.21 16.75
CA GLY A 503 31.35 -15.18 18.20
C GLY A 503 30.15 -14.30 18.64
N ARG A 504 29.85 -14.33 19.96
CA ARG A 504 28.73 -13.55 20.48
C ARG A 504 29.17 -12.59 21.59
N ILE A 505 28.57 -11.42 21.60
CA ILE A 505 28.73 -10.40 22.63
C ILE A 505 27.40 -10.28 23.35
N GLU A 506 27.41 -10.52 24.67
CA GLU A 506 26.21 -10.37 25.50
C GLU A 506 25.85 -8.89 25.67
N LEU A 507 24.57 -8.57 25.53
CA LEU A 507 24.08 -7.21 25.73
C LEU A 507 24.08 -6.80 27.21
N GLU A 508 24.73 -5.69 27.52
CA GLU A 508 24.68 -5.03 28.83
C GLU A 508 23.46 -4.08 28.87
N ASP A 509 22.56 -4.30 29.85
CA ASP A 509 21.24 -3.64 29.87
C ASP A 509 21.30 -2.11 29.79
N ASP A 510 22.29 -1.49 30.48
CA ASP A 510 22.39 -0.02 30.58
C ASP A 510 23.42 0.60 29.60
N LYS A 511 24.18 -0.23 28.85
CA LYS A 511 25.15 0.24 27.85
C LYS A 511 24.41 0.74 26.61
N LEU A 512 24.85 1.88 26.07
CA LEU A 512 24.38 2.41 24.79
C LEU A 512 25.08 1.73 23.62
N TYR A 513 24.32 1.37 22.62
CA TYR A 513 24.75 0.79 21.37
C TYR A 513 24.27 1.66 20.20
N ARG A 514 25.14 1.90 19.23
CA ARG A 514 24.81 2.67 18.04
C ARG A 514 23.92 1.87 17.09
N VAL A 515 22.77 2.39 16.76
CA VAL A 515 21.80 1.78 15.87
C VAL A 515 21.61 2.68 14.65
N VAL A 516 21.68 2.09 13.45
CA VAL A 516 21.36 2.75 12.19
C VAL A 516 20.05 2.18 11.65
N ALA A 517 19.16 3.03 11.21
CA ALA A 517 17.91 2.69 10.57
C ALA A 517 17.55 3.76 9.51
N ASP A 518 16.50 3.57 8.75
CA ASP A 518 15.92 4.64 7.94
C ASP A 518 15.04 5.59 8.78
N LEU A 519 14.77 6.77 8.26
CA LEU A 519 13.96 7.80 8.94
C LEU A 519 12.54 7.31 9.26
N TYR A 520 11.93 6.53 8.38
CA TYR A 520 10.61 5.93 8.60
C TYR A 520 10.56 5.08 9.86
N SER A 521 11.59 4.27 10.10
CA SER A 521 11.71 3.44 11.31
C SER A 521 11.62 4.28 12.58
N GLY A 522 12.22 5.47 12.59
CA GLY A 522 12.13 6.42 13.70
C GLY A 522 10.71 6.95 13.89
N GLN A 523 10.09 7.39 12.82
CA GLN A 523 8.74 7.96 12.82
C GLN A 523 7.68 6.95 13.28
N MET A 524 7.82 5.67 12.93
CA MET A 524 6.87 4.61 13.30
C MET A 524 6.95 4.14 14.76
N LEU A 525 7.95 4.57 15.54
CA LEU A 525 8.09 4.14 16.95
C LEU A 525 6.91 4.57 17.83
N SER A 526 6.27 5.70 17.55
CA SER A 526 5.06 6.11 18.26
C SER A 526 3.88 5.17 18.00
N ALA A 527 3.67 4.76 16.74
CA ALA A 527 2.63 3.81 16.38
C ALA A 527 2.83 2.45 17.09
N VAL A 528 4.05 1.94 17.14
CA VAL A 528 4.40 0.71 17.88
C VAL A 528 4.11 0.86 19.38
N THR A 529 4.43 2.02 19.97
CA THR A 529 4.14 2.31 21.38
C THR A 529 2.64 2.30 21.63
N ASP A 530 1.84 2.91 20.77
CA ASP A 530 0.38 2.99 20.90
C ASP A 530 -0.27 1.60 20.73
N MET A 531 0.12 0.84 19.71
CA MET A 531 -0.37 -0.53 19.47
C MET A 531 -0.05 -1.48 20.64
N SER A 532 1.09 -1.27 21.32
CA SER A 532 1.46 -2.02 22.51
C SER A 532 0.85 -1.47 23.81
N TYR A 533 -0.03 -0.47 23.73
CA TYR A 533 -0.58 0.24 24.90
C TYR A 533 0.50 0.78 25.82
N GLY A 534 1.63 1.24 25.27
CA GLY A 534 2.79 1.72 26.03
C GLY A 534 3.57 0.63 26.78
N LEU A 535 3.30 -0.64 26.50
CA LEU A 535 4.00 -1.77 27.14
C LEU A 535 5.38 -2.02 26.56
N LEU A 536 5.54 -1.80 25.26
CA LEU A 536 6.81 -1.82 24.54
C LEU A 536 7.11 -0.38 24.08
N SER A 537 8.11 0.22 24.67
CA SER A 537 8.56 1.56 24.36
C SER A 537 10.07 1.53 24.13
N LEU A 538 10.48 2.03 22.97
CA LEU A 538 11.86 2.36 22.66
C LEU A 538 12.00 3.87 22.76
N VAL A 539 13.07 4.32 23.41
CA VAL A 539 13.38 5.74 23.52
C VAL A 539 14.75 5.97 22.89
N PRO A 540 14.81 6.24 21.58
CA PRO A 540 16.06 6.55 20.90
C PRO A 540 16.74 7.77 21.53
N LYS A 541 18.07 7.73 21.57
CA LYS A 541 18.90 8.71 22.29
C LYS A 541 20.04 9.20 21.43
N TYR A 542 20.53 10.37 21.75
CA TYR A 542 21.85 10.82 21.32
C TYR A 542 22.95 10.00 22.02
N ALA A 543 24.20 10.14 21.57
CA ALA A 543 25.35 9.44 22.12
C ALA A 543 25.61 9.74 23.62
N ASP A 544 25.13 10.86 24.13
CA ASP A 544 25.21 11.26 25.55
C ASP A 544 24.08 10.68 26.41
N GLY A 545 23.14 9.95 25.80
CA GLY A 545 22.01 9.31 26.47
C GLY A 545 20.76 10.20 26.62
N THR A 546 20.76 11.42 26.08
CA THR A 546 19.54 12.26 26.04
C THR A 546 18.56 11.75 25.01
N PRO A 547 17.23 11.70 25.29
CA PRO A 547 16.23 11.31 24.31
C PRO A 547 16.20 12.21 23.08
N ILE A 548 15.96 11.62 21.91
CA ILE A 548 15.73 12.32 20.64
C ILE A 548 14.24 12.69 20.60
N GLU A 549 13.94 13.94 20.29
CA GLU A 549 12.57 14.45 20.10
C GLU A 549 12.23 14.55 18.60
N ASP A 550 13.21 14.91 17.77
CA ASP A 550 13.07 15.01 16.33
C ASP A 550 14.12 14.12 15.65
N PHE A 551 13.66 13.16 14.84
CA PHE A 551 14.55 12.24 14.13
C PHE A 551 15.30 12.90 12.97
N GLU A 552 14.84 14.06 12.49
CA GLU A 552 15.57 14.81 11.47
C GLU A 552 16.91 15.35 12.01
N ASP A 553 17.03 15.58 13.34
CA ASP A 553 18.28 16.00 13.98
C ASP A 553 19.40 14.95 13.94
N VAL A 554 19.07 13.69 13.66
CA VAL A 554 20.01 12.57 13.66
C VAL A 554 20.16 11.90 12.31
N ILE A 555 19.74 12.58 11.24
CA ILE A 555 19.97 12.15 9.87
C ILE A 555 21.48 12.10 9.60
N ILE A 556 21.92 11.00 9.00
CA ILE A 556 23.32 10.82 8.59
C ILE A 556 23.56 11.60 7.29
N THR A 557 24.60 12.40 7.28
CA THR A 557 24.99 13.17 6.09
C THR A 557 26.39 12.80 5.63
N GLU A 558 26.62 12.93 4.34
CA GLU A 558 27.94 12.84 3.71
C GLU A 558 28.16 14.05 2.80
N ASN A 559 29.24 14.79 3.00
CA ASN A 559 29.53 16.03 2.27
C ASN A 559 28.37 17.05 2.30
N GLY A 560 27.58 17.07 3.39
CA GLY A 560 26.43 17.95 3.59
C GLY A 560 25.17 17.54 2.83
N LYS A 561 25.10 16.34 2.26
CA LYS A 561 23.89 15.71 1.70
C LYS A 561 23.46 14.55 2.58
N GLU A 562 22.18 14.28 2.63
CA GLU A 562 21.64 13.14 3.35
C GLU A 562 22.07 11.82 2.68
N LEU A 563 22.46 10.84 3.49
CA LEU A 563 22.78 9.50 3.03
C LEU A 563 21.46 8.71 2.88
N LYS A 564 21.02 8.51 1.63
CA LYS A 564 19.76 7.82 1.34
C LYS A 564 19.91 6.31 1.50
N ALA A 565 18.85 5.66 1.98
CA ALA A 565 18.82 4.22 2.22
C ALA A 565 19.04 3.42 0.92
N TRP A 566 18.36 3.80 -0.17
CA TRP A 566 18.55 3.15 -1.47
C TRP A 566 19.99 3.34 -2.01
N ASP A 567 20.59 4.54 -1.85
CA ASP A 567 21.96 4.82 -2.24
C ASP A 567 22.97 3.99 -1.40
N ALA A 568 22.67 3.78 -0.10
CA ALA A 568 23.45 2.88 0.74
C ALA A 568 23.46 1.45 0.18
N ILE A 569 22.30 0.96 -0.29
CA ILE A 569 22.20 -0.37 -0.91
C ILE A 569 22.97 -0.39 -2.26
N ALA A 570 22.82 0.64 -3.09
CA ALA A 570 23.51 0.74 -4.37
C ALA A 570 25.05 0.71 -4.19
N ARG A 571 25.58 1.54 -3.28
CA ARG A 571 27.03 1.56 -2.96
C ARG A 571 27.54 0.23 -2.42
N TYR A 572 26.72 -0.47 -1.63
CA TYR A 572 27.12 -1.77 -1.10
C TYR A 572 27.20 -2.81 -2.21
N MET A 573 26.27 -2.84 -3.15
CA MET A 573 26.31 -3.74 -4.30
C MET A 573 27.52 -3.47 -5.21
N GLU A 574 27.82 -2.21 -5.51
CA GLU A 574 29.02 -1.84 -6.27
C GLU A 574 30.33 -2.23 -5.56
N SER A 575 30.32 -2.41 -4.24
CA SER A 575 31.50 -2.74 -3.46
C SER A 575 31.89 -4.21 -3.48
N PHE A 576 31.05 -5.08 -4.04
CA PHE A 576 31.33 -6.51 -4.10
C PHE A 576 32.49 -6.81 -5.06
N GLU A 577 33.11 -7.98 -4.88
CA GLU A 577 34.22 -8.43 -5.72
C GLU A 577 33.68 -8.89 -7.08
N ASP A 578 34.33 -8.44 -8.17
CA ASP A 578 34.17 -9.01 -9.50
C ASP A 578 34.92 -10.36 -9.53
N THR A 579 34.17 -11.46 -9.44
CA THR A 579 34.72 -12.81 -9.27
C THR A 579 34.98 -13.53 -10.58
N ASP A 580 34.40 -13.10 -11.69
CA ASP A 580 34.54 -13.71 -13.02
C ASP A 580 35.36 -12.85 -13.99
N GLY A 581 35.60 -11.58 -13.67
CA GLY A 581 36.54 -10.69 -14.37
C GLY A 581 35.95 -9.98 -15.58
N ASP A 582 34.63 -9.77 -15.60
CA ASP A 582 33.96 -9.06 -16.68
C ASP A 582 33.80 -7.53 -16.41
N GLY A 583 34.13 -7.09 -15.20
CA GLY A 583 34.09 -5.70 -14.77
C GLY A 583 32.85 -5.29 -14.00
N ILE A 584 31.95 -6.23 -13.69
CA ILE A 584 30.75 -6.04 -12.88
C ILE A 584 30.94 -6.78 -11.54
N ALA A 585 30.46 -6.21 -10.45
CA ALA A 585 30.50 -6.84 -9.14
C ALA A 585 29.56 -8.06 -9.08
N ASN A 586 29.89 -9.09 -8.30
CA ASN A 586 29.02 -10.25 -8.13
C ASN A 586 28.45 -10.29 -6.69
N VAL A 587 27.16 -10.53 -6.56
CA VAL A 587 26.53 -10.74 -5.25
C VAL A 587 27.17 -11.94 -4.56
N PRO A 588 27.70 -11.79 -3.32
CA PRO A 588 28.39 -12.88 -2.64
C PRO A 588 27.49 -14.10 -2.37
N GLU A 589 28.05 -15.32 -2.58
CA GLU A 589 27.38 -16.59 -2.21
C GLU A 589 26.98 -16.63 -0.72
N TYR A 590 27.55 -15.75 0.10
CA TYR A 590 27.19 -15.56 1.51
C TYR A 590 25.67 -15.45 1.67
N TYR A 591 24.97 -14.67 0.84
CA TYR A 591 23.52 -14.48 0.91
C TYR A 591 22.68 -15.68 0.42
N SER A 592 23.32 -16.76 -0.08
CA SER A 592 22.60 -18.00 -0.40
C SER A 592 22.31 -18.88 0.83
N THR A 593 22.85 -18.52 2.00
CA THR A 593 22.76 -19.33 3.22
C THR A 593 22.24 -18.55 4.40
N THR A 594 21.58 -19.24 5.34
CA THR A 594 21.09 -18.67 6.59
C THR A 594 22.24 -18.38 7.56
N HIS A 595 22.22 -17.22 8.20
CA HIS A 595 23.25 -16.76 9.14
C HIS A 595 22.79 -16.79 10.60
N TYR A 596 21.56 -17.25 10.84
CA TYR A 596 20.96 -17.38 12.17
C TYR A 596 20.79 -16.05 12.90
N ARG A 597 20.59 -14.94 12.17
CA ARG A 597 20.31 -13.62 12.74
C ARG A 597 18.95 -13.60 13.44
N LYS A 598 17.96 -14.28 12.86
CA LYS A 598 16.64 -14.51 13.46
C LYS A 598 16.33 -15.99 13.47
N GLN A 599 16.28 -16.61 14.67
CA GLN A 599 16.06 -18.04 14.83
C GLN A 599 14.68 -18.33 15.42
N VAL A 600 13.97 -19.27 14.82
CA VAL A 600 12.68 -19.74 15.32
C VAL A 600 12.87 -21.04 16.10
N ASP A 601 12.51 -21.04 17.39
CA ASP A 601 12.39 -22.23 18.23
C ASP A 601 10.90 -22.56 18.42
N ASP A 602 10.40 -23.52 17.66
CA ASP A 602 8.98 -23.93 17.68
C ASP A 602 8.64 -24.91 18.82
N SER A 603 9.52 -25.10 19.81
CA SER A 603 9.31 -25.98 20.94
C SER A 603 7.99 -25.70 21.65
N ARG A 604 7.21 -26.78 21.85
CA ARG A 604 5.97 -26.78 22.65
C ARG A 604 6.14 -27.41 24.01
N ASN A 605 7.38 -27.66 24.42
CA ASN A 605 7.68 -28.19 25.75
C ASN A 605 7.34 -27.13 26.80
N ILE A 606 6.55 -27.52 27.80
CA ILE A 606 6.07 -26.59 28.85
C ILE A 606 7.25 -25.91 29.57
N VAL A 607 8.39 -26.60 29.76
CA VAL A 607 9.56 -26.00 30.39
C VAL A 607 10.10 -24.85 29.56
N ASP A 608 10.21 -25.03 28.23
CA ASP A 608 10.70 -24.01 27.32
C ASP A 608 9.71 -22.83 27.20
N LEU A 609 8.39 -23.11 27.24
CA LEU A 609 7.35 -22.09 27.17
C LEU A 609 7.32 -21.17 28.41
N VAL A 610 7.74 -21.64 29.58
CA VAL A 610 7.72 -20.89 30.84
C VAL A 610 9.11 -20.46 31.33
N LYS A 611 10.17 -20.83 30.62
CA LYS A 611 11.56 -20.47 30.94
C LYS A 611 11.75 -18.94 30.83
N ASN A 612 12.55 -18.36 31.73
CA ASN A 612 12.87 -16.93 31.73
C ASN A 612 11.63 -16.01 31.64
N PRO A 613 10.71 -16.06 32.62
CA PRO A 613 9.56 -15.18 32.62
C PRO A 613 9.98 -13.73 32.82
N ASN A 614 9.48 -12.84 31.98
CA ASN A 614 9.72 -11.39 32.12
C ASN A 614 8.60 -10.70 32.94
N LYS A 615 8.69 -9.35 33.08
CA LYS A 615 7.70 -8.54 33.79
C LYS A 615 6.26 -8.73 33.27
N PHE A 616 6.09 -8.90 31.94
CA PHE A 616 4.78 -9.08 31.31
C PHE A 616 4.16 -10.43 31.64
N THR A 617 4.97 -11.50 31.66
CA THR A 617 4.53 -12.81 32.14
C THR A 617 3.99 -12.72 33.58
N ALA A 618 4.69 -12.01 34.47
CA ALA A 618 4.25 -11.85 35.85
C ALA A 618 2.92 -11.07 35.94
N ILE A 619 2.75 -10.01 35.15
CA ILE A 619 1.51 -9.21 35.10
C ILE A 619 0.34 -10.08 34.58
N ILE A 620 0.52 -10.78 33.47
CA ILE A 620 -0.53 -11.60 32.84
C ILE A 620 -0.93 -12.76 33.76
N VAL A 621 0.04 -13.47 34.34
CA VAL A 621 -0.23 -14.55 35.30
C VAL A 621 -0.95 -14.00 36.53
N GLY A 622 -0.55 -12.83 37.03
CA GLY A 622 -1.24 -12.14 38.11
C GLY A 622 -2.69 -11.80 37.78
N ALA A 623 -2.93 -11.24 36.57
CA ALA A 623 -4.27 -10.90 36.10
C ALA A 623 -5.16 -12.17 35.95
N ILE A 624 -4.62 -13.25 35.40
CA ILE A 624 -5.33 -14.52 35.30
C ILE A 624 -5.67 -15.08 36.69
N ALA A 625 -4.73 -15.01 37.64
CA ALA A 625 -4.99 -15.45 39.01
C ALA A 625 -6.11 -14.63 39.70
N VAL A 626 -6.13 -13.31 39.49
CA VAL A 626 -7.21 -12.43 39.97
C VAL A 626 -8.55 -12.79 39.34
N LEU A 627 -8.57 -13.05 38.01
CA LEU A 627 -9.77 -13.45 37.30
C LEU A 627 -10.32 -14.77 37.83
N ILE A 628 -9.45 -15.76 38.06
CA ILE A 628 -9.82 -17.06 38.63
C ILE A 628 -10.44 -16.88 40.02
N LEU A 629 -9.81 -16.03 40.86
CA LEU A 629 -10.33 -15.73 42.20
C LEU A 629 -11.70 -15.03 42.15
N LEU A 630 -11.90 -14.11 41.20
CA LEU A 630 -13.20 -13.48 40.92
C LEU A 630 -14.27 -14.50 40.52
N VAL A 631 -13.94 -15.40 39.61
CA VAL A 631 -14.85 -16.48 39.18
C VAL A 631 -15.22 -17.40 40.34
N ILE A 632 -14.23 -17.79 41.16
CA ILE A 632 -14.46 -18.60 42.39
C ILE A 632 -15.38 -17.83 43.35
N PHE A 633 -15.11 -16.53 43.57
CA PHE A 633 -15.93 -15.70 44.43
C PHE A 633 -17.39 -15.62 43.94
N ILE A 634 -17.60 -15.42 42.63
CA ILE A 634 -18.94 -15.38 42.04
C ILE A 634 -19.65 -16.75 42.23
N ILE A 635 -18.97 -17.86 42.02
CA ILE A 635 -19.53 -19.21 42.25
C ILE A 635 -19.95 -19.42 43.70
N VAL A 636 -19.09 -18.98 44.63
CA VAL A 636 -19.40 -19.06 46.09
C VAL A 636 -20.60 -18.17 46.43
N LEU A 637 -20.68 -16.97 45.86
CA LEU A 637 -21.80 -16.06 46.06
C LEU A 637 -23.11 -16.65 45.55
N ILE A 638 -23.11 -17.18 44.32
CA ILE A 638 -24.26 -17.88 43.71
C ILE A 638 -24.70 -19.06 44.59
N LYS A 639 -23.75 -19.89 45.06
CA LYS A 639 -24.06 -21.01 45.98
C LYS A 639 -24.72 -20.55 47.27
N LYS A 640 -24.24 -19.45 47.88
CA LYS A 640 -24.82 -18.83 49.07
C LYS A 640 -26.23 -18.31 48.81
N ILE A 641 -26.46 -17.64 47.69
CA ILE A 641 -27.79 -17.15 47.27
C ILE A 641 -28.78 -18.30 47.06
N VAL A 642 -28.37 -19.33 46.31
CA VAL A 642 -29.22 -20.51 46.04
C VAL A 642 -29.56 -21.22 47.38
N LYS A 643 -28.57 -21.37 48.28
CA LYS A 643 -28.82 -21.94 49.64
C LYS A 643 -29.82 -21.13 50.44
N LYS A 644 -29.71 -19.78 50.40
CA LYS A 644 -30.62 -18.86 51.06
C LYS A 644 -32.03 -18.90 50.50
N VAL A 645 -32.18 -19.02 49.15
CA VAL A 645 -33.47 -19.19 48.49
C VAL A 645 -34.10 -20.54 48.83
N LYS A 646 -33.35 -21.65 48.80
CA LYS A 646 -33.84 -22.97 49.16
C LYS A 646 -34.29 -23.00 50.63
N SER A 647 -33.53 -22.39 51.59
CA SER A 647 -33.91 -22.34 53.00
C SER A 647 -35.17 -21.49 53.26
N ARG A 648 -35.43 -20.47 52.44
CA ARG A 648 -36.66 -19.65 52.47
C ARG A 648 -37.88 -20.41 51.94
N LYS A 649 -37.68 -21.25 50.89
CA LYS A 649 -38.77 -22.13 50.32
C LYS A 649 -39.15 -23.28 51.26
N MET A 650 -38.25 -23.76 52.13
CA MET A 650 -38.54 -24.80 53.12
C MET A 650 -39.16 -24.23 54.44
N LYS A 651 -39.23 -22.91 54.62
CA LYS A 651 -39.87 -22.27 55.77
C LYS A 651 -41.26 -21.68 55.45
N LYS A 652 -41.67 -21.78 54.18
CA LYS A 652 -43.07 -21.63 53.72
C LYS A 652 -43.69 -22.99 53.50
#